data_5a58f8339d52490430da1290bdd9cb02
#
_entry.id   5a58f8339d52490430da1290bdd9cb02
#
_cell.length_a   1.000
_cell.length_b   1.000
_cell.length_c   1.000
_cell.angle_alpha   90.00
_cell.angle_beta   90.00
_cell.angle_gamma   90.00
#
_symmetry.space_group_name_H-M   'P 1'
#
loop_
_entity.id
_entity.type
_entity.pdbx_description
1 polymer ?
#
loop_
_entity_poly.entity_id
_entity_poly.type
_entity_poly.pdbx_seq_one_letter_code
_entity_poly.pdbx_strand_id
1 'polypeptide(L)'
;MMGKAYWMAGTCCCALCFVNPVHAQSGTTAGDGGQDIIVTATRREQRLQDVPLAVTALSADTLRTRGIENAADLGTGKVPGLAVNSLFGSEVSIALNMRGYGTSDASQGTQDQAVAFYLDGINLPRAQGMSLDLVTPERIEVLRGPQGQLFGRNAEAGAIQIVSKRPSGNLGGDLSAGYGNFNARFVKARVDLPEIAGFRVQLSGIYRQHDGYLDNVRNPLLENVRLYSSPLSSFHFPVANYDRDPGQLNSHGFRIAVERDFGKLNVFYTYDDSWARDDQGFSQFVTSPAAGTIFNPPGGNGPAFISNAAGTFTQAALDRGRYPTSVPFSFLYVPFINKGHGHMLNLALEANDNLTLKSITGIRQSLRYGGADIALSVSTFQPGSTEYLLSKTFSQELQAIYGTDGFNMTLGGIYFHETDKDERDSNLVTNCALPIPGTCDAASGQPTRPWYITSDKFKRQFSRTSAFAVYAQASYTPAILDDRLELTGGLRYSKDSKKARRTVLNGVTLATPQSNEARTDRFDPAFMAKFKLADDVNIYARYARGFRDGGANVRSVIFSAYQPETLDSYEFGLKSQWLVRRVTLNIAAFRNIVNNQQQSLQSNPSVDPSLTDTFNVQSKYKTTGIEVELSARPTPQLSLSVNYTYLHSNLRFVGIDKGTINSFALTNPTFNAQGALIPSAADIAAHPNASFIQLYPLGSPKHSGSIAADYWTPIGDYRLSAHLEWVRSGDMWVASPVRLVTNTTNGVALPNPYYVSPVSSNRVNGRITLGDIKFGGGVKGEIAFWGKNIFNHVDGSHAFGSGNALTPNMPQPMSSIYLQSPRTFGGDLRLTF
;
A
#
# COMPACT_ATOMS: atom_id res chain seq x y z
N MET A 1 -0.05 35.50 21.85
CA MET A 1 -0.06 35.25 23.31
C MET A 1 0.22 33.78 23.52
N MET A 2 1.37 33.50 24.10
CA MET A 2 1.90 32.14 24.29
C MET A 2 1.27 31.51 25.52
N GLY A 3 0.73 30.29 25.36
CA GLY A 3 0.32 29.44 26.48
C GLY A 3 1.20 28.19 26.50
N LYS A 4 2.13 28.14 27.44
CA LYS A 4 2.95 26.97 27.75
C LYS A 4 2.11 25.93 28.47
N ALA A 5 1.95 24.74 27.90
CA ALA A 5 1.39 23.58 28.62
C ALA A 5 2.55 22.83 29.29
N TYR A 6 2.51 22.76 30.61
CA TYR A 6 3.41 21.97 31.44
C TYR A 6 3.03 20.48 31.40
N TRP A 7 4.00 19.63 31.15
CA TRP A 7 3.91 18.19 31.39
C TRP A 7 4.08 17.90 32.87
N MET A 8 3.02 17.42 33.53
CA MET A 8 3.15 16.80 34.85
C MET A 8 3.46 15.31 34.65
N ALA A 9 4.66 14.92 35.04
CA ALA A 9 5.03 13.53 35.21
C ALA A 9 4.38 13.01 36.49
N GLY A 10 3.28 12.26 36.35
CA GLY A 10 2.65 11.53 37.46
C GLY A 10 3.39 10.22 37.70
N THR A 11 4.12 10.14 38.80
CA THR A 11 4.76 8.93 39.30
C THR A 11 3.65 8.01 39.84
N CYS A 12 3.30 6.96 39.11
CA CYS A 12 2.38 5.92 39.58
C CYS A 12 3.17 4.85 40.31
N CYS A 13 3.17 4.88 41.64
CA CYS A 13 3.66 3.79 42.51
C CYS A 13 2.70 2.59 42.37
N CYS A 14 3.13 1.53 41.67
CA CYS A 14 2.43 0.25 41.71
C CYS A 14 2.75 -0.49 43.03
N ALA A 15 1.77 -0.55 43.90
CA ALA A 15 1.76 -1.48 45.02
C ALA A 15 1.48 -2.89 44.46
N LEU A 16 2.51 -3.75 44.53
CA LEU A 16 2.40 -5.19 44.23
C LEU A 16 1.70 -5.89 45.38
N CYS A 17 0.41 -6.17 45.21
CA CYS A 17 -0.29 -7.14 46.08
C CYS A 17 0.03 -8.56 45.62
N PHE A 18 0.68 -9.34 46.50
CA PHE A 18 0.89 -10.77 46.31
C PHE A 18 -0.45 -11.52 46.41
N VAL A 19 -0.86 -12.11 45.27
CA VAL A 19 -1.97 -13.08 45.24
C VAL A 19 -1.40 -14.45 44.95
N ASN A 20 -1.77 -15.45 45.79
CA ASN A 20 -1.34 -16.82 45.67
C ASN A 20 -1.70 -17.43 44.30
N PRO A 21 -0.85 -18.30 43.72
CA PRO A 21 -1.10 -18.87 42.40
C PRO A 21 -2.19 -19.92 42.45
N VAL A 22 -3.28 -19.70 41.77
CA VAL A 22 -4.20 -20.74 41.34
C VAL A 22 -3.56 -21.43 40.14
N HIS A 23 -3.38 -22.74 40.22
CA HIS A 23 -2.83 -23.57 39.15
C HIS A 23 -3.77 -23.52 37.95
N ALA A 24 -3.44 -22.72 36.92
CA ALA A 24 -4.02 -22.88 35.62
C ALA A 24 -3.17 -23.87 34.81
N GLN A 25 -3.76 -24.99 34.46
CA GLN A 25 -3.19 -25.93 33.49
C GLN A 25 -3.10 -25.23 32.13
N SER A 26 -1.95 -24.69 31.80
CA SER A 26 -1.60 -24.29 30.45
C SER A 26 -0.66 -25.31 29.85
N GLY A 27 -1.22 -26.43 29.45
CA GLY A 27 -0.55 -27.38 28.57
C GLY A 27 -0.88 -27.10 27.11
N THR A 28 -0.22 -26.19 26.45
CA THR A 28 0.00 -26.29 25.03
C THR A 28 1.49 -26.40 24.78
N THR A 29 2.01 -27.59 25.02
CA THR A 29 3.18 -28.10 24.34
C THR A 29 2.96 -27.85 22.84
N ALA A 30 3.92 -27.16 22.19
CA ALA A 30 4.06 -27.17 20.75
C ALA A 30 4.38 -28.60 20.31
N GLY A 31 3.34 -29.42 20.26
CA GLY A 31 3.32 -30.84 19.92
C GLY A 31 2.68 -31.00 18.58
N ASP A 32 3.48 -31.36 17.64
CA ASP A 32 3.24 -32.36 16.62
C ASP A 32 1.85 -32.38 15.96
N GLY A 33 1.79 -31.83 14.77
CA GLY A 33 0.63 -31.81 13.90
C GLY A 33 0.33 -30.37 13.46
N GLY A 34 0.58 -30.05 12.18
CA GLY A 34 0.36 -28.72 11.65
C GLY A 34 -1.01 -28.19 12.06
N GLN A 35 -1.04 -27.16 12.91
CA GLN A 35 -2.29 -26.51 13.32
C GLN A 35 -3.04 -26.04 12.07
N ASP A 36 -4.31 -26.41 11.96
CA ASP A 36 -5.16 -25.95 10.89
C ASP A 36 -5.27 -24.41 10.97
N ILE A 37 -4.79 -23.73 9.94
CA ILE A 37 -4.92 -22.29 9.85
C ILE A 37 -6.37 -22.00 9.49
N ILE A 38 -7.06 -21.31 10.39
CA ILE A 38 -8.45 -20.85 10.18
C ILE A 38 -8.41 -19.48 9.51
N VAL A 39 -9.21 -19.30 8.47
CA VAL A 39 -9.36 -18.05 7.74
C VAL A 39 -10.82 -17.64 7.63
N THR A 40 -11.06 -16.35 7.40
CA THR A 40 -12.40 -15.75 7.26
C THR A 40 -12.66 -15.24 5.84
N ALA A 41 -11.93 -15.77 4.88
CA ALA A 41 -11.95 -15.37 3.47
C ALA A 41 -13.35 -15.42 2.80
N THR A 42 -14.24 -16.28 3.29
CA THR A 42 -15.63 -16.42 2.81
C THR A 42 -16.67 -15.83 3.77
N ARG A 43 -16.28 -14.88 4.64
CA ARG A 43 -17.10 -14.34 5.73
C ARG A 43 -17.51 -15.38 6.77
N ARG A 44 -16.92 -16.54 6.72
CA ARG A 44 -17.08 -17.67 7.68
C ARG A 44 -15.71 -18.18 8.08
N GLU A 45 -15.59 -18.70 9.28
CA GLU A 45 -14.38 -19.39 9.71
C GLU A 45 -14.29 -20.75 9.03
N GLN A 46 -13.20 -20.97 8.30
CA GLN A 46 -12.93 -22.21 7.57
C GLN A 46 -11.43 -22.53 7.62
N ARG A 47 -11.11 -23.81 7.52
CA ARG A 47 -9.70 -24.21 7.36
C ARG A 47 -9.17 -23.68 6.02
N LEU A 48 -7.95 -23.15 6.02
CA LEU A 48 -7.30 -22.61 4.80
C LEU A 48 -7.33 -23.62 3.64
N GLN A 49 -7.16 -24.92 3.92
CA GLN A 49 -7.13 -25.98 2.90
C GLN A 49 -8.52 -26.27 2.31
N ASP A 50 -9.59 -25.91 2.99
CA ASP A 50 -10.96 -26.15 2.53
C ASP A 50 -11.54 -25.00 1.69
N VAL A 51 -10.91 -23.83 1.73
CA VAL A 51 -11.37 -22.63 1.00
C VAL A 51 -10.99 -22.72 -0.48
N PRO A 52 -11.96 -22.72 -1.44
CA PRO A 52 -11.70 -22.90 -2.89
C PRO A 52 -11.24 -21.60 -3.57
N LEU A 53 -10.21 -20.96 -3.04
CA LEU A 53 -9.55 -19.81 -3.63
C LEU A 53 -8.10 -19.68 -3.13
N ALA A 54 -7.27 -18.93 -3.83
CA ALA A 54 -5.89 -18.68 -3.43
C ALA A 54 -5.85 -17.68 -2.26
N VAL A 55 -5.48 -18.17 -1.07
CA VAL A 55 -5.34 -17.38 0.16
C VAL A 55 -4.00 -17.67 0.81
N THR A 56 -3.29 -16.63 1.23
CA THR A 56 -2.14 -16.74 2.14
C THR A 56 -2.56 -16.20 3.50
N ALA A 57 -2.33 -16.96 4.56
CA ALA A 57 -2.55 -16.52 5.93
C ALA A 57 -1.23 -16.49 6.69
N LEU A 58 -0.91 -15.33 7.27
CA LEU A 58 0.30 -15.08 8.05
C LEU A 58 -0.09 -14.90 9.52
N SER A 59 0.29 -15.84 10.38
CA SER A 59 0.07 -15.75 11.83
C SER A 59 0.96 -14.69 12.48
N ALA A 60 0.62 -14.24 13.69
CA ALA A 60 1.44 -13.31 14.47
C ALA A 60 2.89 -13.78 14.61
N ASP A 61 3.12 -15.08 14.84
CA ASP A 61 4.46 -15.65 14.93
C ASP A 61 5.21 -15.62 13.60
N THR A 62 4.54 -15.93 12.49
CA THR A 62 5.11 -15.83 11.14
C THR A 62 5.50 -14.38 10.82
N LEU A 63 4.63 -13.41 11.12
CA LEU A 63 4.91 -11.99 10.92
C LEU A 63 6.17 -11.57 11.70
N ARG A 64 6.27 -11.98 12.97
CA ARG A 64 7.42 -11.69 13.84
C ARG A 64 8.71 -12.33 13.33
N THR A 65 8.68 -13.63 13.05
CA THR A 65 9.85 -14.39 12.60
C THR A 65 10.41 -13.84 11.29
N ARG A 66 9.55 -13.50 10.34
CA ARG A 66 9.92 -12.91 9.03
C ARG A 66 10.19 -11.40 9.09
N GLY A 67 10.11 -10.78 10.28
CA GLY A 67 10.33 -9.33 10.46
C GLY A 67 9.36 -8.46 9.65
N ILE A 68 8.10 -8.90 9.53
CA ILE A 68 7.03 -8.11 8.89
C ILE A 68 6.44 -7.18 9.96
N GLU A 69 6.83 -5.91 9.88
CA GLU A 69 6.50 -4.90 10.89
C GLU A 69 5.43 -3.92 10.40
N ASN A 70 5.31 -3.76 9.09
CA ASN A 70 4.34 -2.87 8.44
C ASN A 70 3.81 -3.49 7.13
N ALA A 71 2.82 -2.84 6.50
CA ALA A 71 2.22 -3.33 5.27
C ALA A 71 3.20 -3.37 4.09
N ALA A 72 4.22 -2.51 4.06
CA ALA A 72 5.24 -2.53 3.01
C ALA A 72 6.09 -3.81 3.05
N ASP A 73 6.31 -4.37 4.25
CA ASP A 73 7.05 -5.63 4.43
C ASP A 73 6.33 -6.87 3.87
N LEU A 74 5.02 -6.78 3.58
CA LEU A 74 4.26 -7.88 2.95
C LEU A 74 4.64 -8.10 1.49
N GLY A 75 5.25 -7.08 0.85
CA GLY A 75 5.44 -7.05 -0.60
C GLY A 75 6.60 -7.86 -1.11
N THR A 76 6.60 -7.94 -2.41
CA THR A 76 7.67 -8.35 -3.32
C THR A 76 8.30 -9.70 -2.99
N GLY A 77 7.55 -10.78 -3.26
CA GLY A 77 8.04 -12.15 -3.16
C GLY A 77 7.74 -12.87 -1.84
N LYS A 78 7.40 -12.17 -0.77
CA LYS A 78 7.02 -12.81 0.51
C LYS A 78 5.64 -13.44 0.46
N VAL A 79 4.71 -12.80 -0.26
CA VAL A 79 3.36 -13.32 -0.53
C VAL A 79 3.23 -13.48 -2.04
N PRO A 80 2.86 -14.66 -2.55
CA PRO A 80 2.69 -14.87 -3.98
C PRO A 80 1.71 -13.89 -4.61
N GLY A 81 2.04 -13.38 -5.80
CA GLY A 81 1.18 -12.49 -6.57
C GLY A 81 0.99 -11.09 -6.00
N LEU A 82 1.49 -10.78 -4.80
CA LEU A 82 1.42 -9.46 -4.18
C LEU A 82 2.70 -8.67 -4.42
N ALA A 83 2.56 -7.46 -4.94
CA ALA A 83 3.62 -6.45 -4.94
C ALA A 83 3.14 -5.20 -4.19
N VAL A 84 3.99 -4.70 -3.32
CA VAL A 84 3.73 -3.48 -2.54
C VAL A 84 4.77 -2.44 -2.93
N ASN A 85 4.28 -1.31 -3.40
CA ASN A 85 5.11 -0.19 -3.78
C ASN A 85 4.93 0.94 -2.77
N SER A 86 6.02 1.44 -2.21
CA SER A 86 5.99 2.65 -1.40
C SER A 86 5.64 3.84 -2.29
N LEU A 87 4.64 4.63 -1.92
CA LEU A 87 4.37 5.90 -2.59
C LEU A 87 5.39 6.93 -2.11
N PHE A 88 6.18 7.47 -3.05
CA PHE A 88 7.23 8.45 -2.75
C PHE A 88 8.25 7.98 -1.71
N GLY A 89 8.54 6.67 -1.66
CA GLY A 89 9.45 6.09 -0.68
C GLY A 89 8.93 6.05 0.76
N SER A 90 7.66 6.36 0.99
CA SER A 90 7.01 6.34 2.29
C SER A 90 6.85 4.92 2.84
N GLU A 91 7.16 4.70 4.11
CA GLU A 91 6.90 3.42 4.78
C GLU A 91 5.43 3.25 5.21
N VAL A 92 4.69 4.36 5.30
CA VAL A 92 3.30 4.36 5.78
C VAL A 92 2.27 4.63 4.68
N SER A 93 2.72 4.92 3.46
CA SER A 93 1.85 5.13 2.29
C SER A 93 2.24 4.17 1.18
N ILE A 94 1.34 3.26 0.87
CA ILE A 94 1.61 2.16 -0.05
C ILE A 94 0.58 2.06 -1.16
N ALA A 95 1.03 1.60 -2.33
CA ALA A 95 0.18 1.15 -3.41
C ALA A 95 0.28 -0.38 -3.53
N LEU A 96 -0.86 -1.03 -3.59
CA LEU A 96 -0.97 -2.48 -3.64
C LEU A 96 -1.26 -2.94 -5.07
N ASN A 97 -0.45 -3.88 -5.56
CA ASN A 97 -0.68 -4.57 -6.83
C ASN A 97 -0.79 -6.07 -6.58
N MET A 98 -1.78 -6.70 -7.16
CA MET A 98 -1.99 -8.13 -7.01
C MET A 98 -2.18 -8.79 -8.38
N ARG A 99 -1.42 -9.86 -8.65
CA ARG A 99 -1.44 -10.58 -9.93
C ARG A 99 -1.22 -9.66 -11.14
N GLY A 100 -0.34 -8.66 -10.96
CA GLY A 100 0.01 -7.71 -12.02
C GLY A 100 -1.04 -6.62 -12.25
N TYR A 101 -1.96 -6.43 -11.32
CA TYR A 101 -2.98 -5.41 -11.40
C TYR A 101 -3.10 -4.62 -10.08
N GLY A 102 -3.22 -3.30 -10.20
CA GLY A 102 -3.27 -2.40 -9.06
C GLY A 102 -3.56 -0.96 -9.46
N THR A 103 -3.46 -0.06 -8.50
CA THR A 103 -3.71 1.37 -8.69
C THR A 103 -2.38 2.10 -8.93
N SER A 104 -2.31 2.90 -9.99
CA SER A 104 -1.11 3.67 -10.33
C SER A 104 -0.88 4.88 -9.41
N ASP A 105 -1.96 5.49 -8.90
CA ASP A 105 -1.90 6.64 -7.99
C ASP A 105 -2.98 6.53 -6.90
N ALA A 106 -2.62 5.92 -5.78
CA ALA A 106 -3.52 5.76 -4.64
C ALA A 106 -3.61 7.00 -3.73
N SER A 107 -2.96 8.13 -4.10
CA SER A 107 -2.91 9.34 -3.28
C SER A 107 -4.06 10.31 -3.53
N GLN A 108 -4.94 10.07 -4.51
CA GLN A 108 -6.08 10.94 -4.81
C GLN A 108 -7.34 10.54 -4.04
N GLY A 109 -8.06 11.52 -3.49
CA GLY A 109 -9.32 11.28 -2.79
C GLY A 109 -10.45 10.70 -3.65
N THR A 110 -10.39 10.86 -4.98
CA THR A 110 -11.37 10.33 -5.92
C THR A 110 -10.98 9.02 -6.58
N GLN A 111 -9.72 8.59 -6.45
CA GLN A 111 -9.23 7.35 -7.03
C GLN A 111 -9.17 6.25 -5.96
N ASP A 112 -9.90 5.18 -6.19
CA ASP A 112 -9.93 4.04 -5.29
C ASP A 112 -8.82 3.04 -5.60
N GLN A 113 -8.51 2.19 -4.63
CA GLN A 113 -7.54 1.11 -4.81
C GLN A 113 -8.19 -0.09 -5.51
N ALA A 114 -7.36 -0.91 -6.19
CA ALA A 114 -7.78 -2.16 -6.81
C ALA A 114 -7.73 -3.36 -5.84
N VAL A 115 -6.95 -3.23 -4.76
CA VAL A 115 -6.86 -4.22 -3.67
C VAL A 115 -7.51 -3.62 -2.43
N ALA A 116 -8.58 -4.23 -1.96
CA ALA A 116 -9.28 -3.76 -0.77
C ALA A 116 -8.49 -4.10 0.50
N PHE A 117 -8.55 -3.22 1.50
CA PHE A 117 -7.87 -3.41 2.76
C PHE A 117 -8.87 -3.33 3.92
N TYR A 118 -8.86 -4.35 4.77
CA TYR A 118 -9.82 -4.48 5.88
C TYR A 118 -9.11 -4.64 7.22
N LEU A 119 -9.68 -4.02 8.24
CA LEU A 119 -9.35 -4.25 9.65
C LEU A 119 -10.60 -4.75 10.36
N ASP A 120 -10.57 -5.99 10.87
CA ASP A 120 -11.69 -6.63 11.58
C ASP A 120 -13.05 -6.52 10.82
N GLY A 121 -13.00 -6.57 9.49
CA GLY A 121 -14.17 -6.47 8.61
C GLY A 121 -14.54 -5.04 8.16
N ILE A 122 -13.92 -4.00 8.73
CA ILE A 122 -14.12 -2.61 8.30
C ILE A 122 -13.19 -2.26 7.14
N ASN A 123 -13.74 -1.77 6.05
CA ASN A 123 -12.96 -1.31 4.90
C ASN A 123 -12.17 -0.03 5.23
N LEU A 124 -10.88 -0.04 4.89
CA LEU A 124 -9.98 1.10 4.96
C LEU A 124 -9.73 1.59 3.53
N PRO A 125 -10.50 2.58 3.04
CA PRO A 125 -10.50 2.92 1.61
C PRO A 125 -9.22 3.63 1.15
N ARG A 126 -8.44 4.17 2.08
CA ARG A 126 -7.24 4.95 1.78
C ARG A 126 -5.99 4.24 2.26
N ALA A 127 -5.03 4.06 1.36
CA ALA A 127 -3.73 3.43 1.67
C ALA A 127 -2.85 4.28 2.61
N GLN A 128 -3.14 5.56 2.67
CA GLN A 128 -2.43 6.50 3.53
C GLN A 128 -2.82 6.25 4.99
N GLY A 129 -1.83 5.92 5.82
CA GLY A 129 -2.06 5.66 7.24
C GLY A 129 -2.52 4.24 7.57
N MET A 130 -2.40 3.29 6.65
CA MET A 130 -2.53 1.86 6.94
C MET A 130 -1.25 1.37 7.60
N SER A 131 -1.02 1.74 8.84
CA SER A 131 0.07 1.17 9.61
C SER A 131 -0.40 -0.13 10.26
N LEU A 132 0.21 -1.25 9.87
CA LEU A 132 0.07 -2.52 10.61
C LEU A 132 0.56 -2.41 12.06
N ASP A 133 1.31 -1.37 12.34
CA ASP A 133 1.89 -1.10 13.66
C ASP A 133 0.83 -0.83 14.73
N LEU A 134 -0.37 -0.40 14.34
CA LEU A 134 -1.45 -0.04 15.27
C LEU A 134 -2.21 -1.23 15.84
N VAL A 135 -2.19 -2.32 15.11
CA VAL A 135 -2.94 -3.51 15.46
C VAL A 135 -1.93 -4.60 15.77
N THR A 136 -2.10 -5.24 16.90
CA THR A 136 -1.42 -6.52 17.17
C THR A 136 -2.23 -7.60 16.44
N PRO A 137 -1.90 -7.96 15.20
CA PRO A 137 -2.70 -8.88 14.43
C PRO A 137 -2.59 -10.27 15.03
N GLU A 138 -3.69 -10.99 15.08
CA GLU A 138 -3.70 -12.44 15.24
C GLU A 138 -3.19 -13.09 13.96
N ARG A 139 -3.67 -12.58 12.81
CA ARG A 139 -3.24 -12.99 11.48
C ARG A 139 -3.54 -11.92 10.42
N ILE A 140 -2.85 -12.04 9.30
CA ILE A 140 -3.17 -11.30 8.07
C ILE A 140 -3.55 -12.31 6.99
N GLU A 141 -4.70 -12.10 6.38
CA GLU A 141 -5.20 -12.91 5.27
C GLU A 141 -5.06 -12.12 3.97
N VAL A 142 -4.37 -12.68 2.98
CA VAL A 142 -4.22 -12.10 1.63
C VAL A 142 -5.01 -12.96 0.64
N LEU A 143 -6.13 -12.42 0.18
CA LEU A 143 -7.06 -13.07 -0.75
C LEU A 143 -6.73 -12.60 -2.17
N ARG A 144 -6.32 -13.53 -3.03
CA ARG A 144 -5.87 -13.21 -4.39
C ARG A 144 -6.98 -13.39 -5.42
N GLY A 145 -6.98 -12.50 -6.43
CA GLY A 145 -8.04 -12.43 -7.44
C GLY A 145 -9.32 -11.75 -6.94
N PRO A 146 -10.30 -11.50 -7.80
CA PRO A 146 -11.47 -10.71 -7.48
C PRO A 146 -12.25 -11.22 -6.28
N GLN A 147 -12.57 -10.31 -5.37
CA GLN A 147 -13.40 -10.55 -4.20
C GLN A 147 -14.69 -9.68 -4.22
N GLY A 148 -15.09 -9.21 -5.43
CA GLY A 148 -16.21 -8.29 -5.61
C GLY A 148 -17.50 -8.76 -4.98
N GLN A 149 -17.77 -10.05 -5.00
CA GLN A 149 -19.01 -10.65 -4.53
C GLN A 149 -19.18 -10.50 -3.00
N LEU A 150 -18.16 -10.83 -2.16
CA LEU A 150 -18.27 -10.75 -0.70
C LEU A 150 -17.70 -9.45 -0.10
N PHE A 151 -16.62 -8.94 -0.69
CA PHE A 151 -15.94 -7.75 -0.19
C PHE A 151 -16.38 -6.47 -0.92
N GLY A 152 -16.93 -6.60 -2.12
CA GLY A 152 -17.58 -5.54 -2.85
C GLY A 152 -16.63 -4.67 -3.67
N ARG A 153 -16.91 -3.36 -3.64
CA ARG A 153 -16.18 -2.36 -4.40
C ARG A 153 -14.68 -2.40 -4.10
N ASN A 154 -13.87 -2.06 -5.09
CA ASN A 154 -12.43 -1.86 -4.92
C ASN A 154 -11.65 -3.12 -4.46
N ALA A 155 -12.24 -4.31 -4.65
CA ALA A 155 -11.66 -5.61 -4.37
C ALA A 155 -11.48 -6.46 -5.64
N GLU A 156 -11.26 -5.82 -6.77
CA GLU A 156 -11.19 -6.47 -8.08
C GLU A 156 -9.89 -7.24 -8.29
N ALA A 157 -8.77 -6.77 -7.73
CA ALA A 157 -7.50 -7.50 -7.79
C ALA A 157 -7.36 -8.48 -6.62
N GLY A 158 -8.00 -8.18 -5.48
CA GLY A 158 -7.96 -8.98 -4.26
C GLY A 158 -8.31 -8.20 -3.02
N ALA A 159 -8.08 -8.82 -1.86
CA ALA A 159 -8.28 -8.18 -0.56
C ALA A 159 -7.19 -8.60 0.43
N ILE A 160 -6.84 -7.68 1.32
CA ILE A 160 -6.01 -7.94 2.50
C ILE A 160 -6.88 -7.69 3.72
N GLN A 161 -6.97 -8.69 4.59
CA GLN A 161 -7.72 -8.59 5.83
C GLN A 161 -6.80 -8.79 7.03
N ILE A 162 -6.77 -7.80 7.91
CA ILE A 162 -6.13 -7.89 9.21
C ILE A 162 -7.20 -8.33 10.22
N VAL A 163 -6.94 -9.44 10.88
CA VAL A 163 -7.75 -9.94 11.99
C VAL A 163 -6.98 -9.71 13.26
N SER A 164 -7.54 -8.93 14.17
CA SER A 164 -6.91 -8.61 15.44
C SER A 164 -7.20 -9.65 16.49
N LYS A 165 -6.25 -9.83 17.41
CA LYS A 165 -6.42 -10.71 18.57
C LYS A 165 -7.53 -10.18 19.47
N ARG A 166 -8.42 -11.09 19.90
CA ARG A 166 -9.50 -10.76 20.82
C ARG A 166 -9.04 -10.75 22.28
N PRO A 167 -9.71 -9.96 23.15
CA PRO A 167 -9.47 -9.97 24.60
C PRO A 167 -9.69 -11.35 25.20
N SER A 168 -8.71 -11.84 25.97
CA SER A 168 -8.78 -13.18 26.56
C SER A 168 -9.62 -13.26 27.84
N GLY A 169 -9.77 -12.16 28.57
CA GLY A 169 -10.38 -12.12 29.90
C GLY A 169 -9.51 -12.67 31.02
N ASN A 170 -8.31 -13.13 30.70
CA ASN A 170 -7.29 -13.54 31.66
C ASN A 170 -6.15 -12.54 31.70
N LEU A 171 -5.59 -12.26 32.88
CA LEU A 171 -4.41 -11.41 32.96
C LEU A 171 -3.28 -12.04 32.15
N GLY A 172 -2.77 -11.30 31.19
CA GLY A 172 -1.70 -11.75 30.33
C GLY A 172 -1.29 -10.68 29.35
N GLY A 173 -0.19 -10.88 28.68
CA GLY A 173 0.27 -9.88 27.71
C GLY A 173 1.63 -10.20 27.12
N ASP A 174 2.08 -9.24 26.32
CA ASP A 174 3.43 -9.21 25.80
C ASP A 174 3.96 -7.78 25.75
N LEU A 175 5.24 -7.63 26.03
CA LEU A 175 6.01 -6.40 25.92
C LEU A 175 7.24 -6.71 25.06
N SER A 176 7.45 -5.95 24.00
CA SER A 176 8.62 -6.06 23.13
C SER A 176 9.30 -4.71 23.01
N ALA A 177 10.63 -4.67 23.11
CA ALA A 177 11.43 -3.48 22.87
C ALA A 177 12.67 -3.84 22.08
N GLY A 178 13.07 -3.00 21.15
CA GLY A 178 14.23 -3.24 20.30
C GLY A 178 15.00 -1.99 19.94
N TYR A 179 16.26 -2.21 19.56
CA TYR A 179 17.18 -1.19 19.09
C TYR A 179 18.01 -1.70 17.91
N GLY A 180 18.29 -0.83 16.95
CA GLY A 180 19.05 -1.16 15.75
C GLY A 180 19.86 0.00 15.20
N ASN A 181 20.55 -0.24 14.07
CA ASN A 181 21.24 0.83 13.37
C ASN A 181 20.27 1.91 12.89
N PHE A 182 20.75 3.07 12.47
CA PHE A 182 19.97 4.27 12.21
C PHE A 182 19.13 4.71 13.43
N ASN A 183 19.64 4.49 14.65
CA ASN A 183 18.95 4.80 15.89
C ASN A 183 17.51 4.23 15.93
N ALA A 184 17.28 3.12 15.23
CA ALA A 184 15.99 2.45 15.16
C ALA A 184 15.63 1.94 16.55
N ARG A 185 14.43 2.28 17.02
CA ARG A 185 13.89 1.83 18.29
C ARG A 185 12.39 1.63 18.22
N PHE A 186 11.92 0.62 18.91
CA PHE A 186 10.50 0.38 19.04
C PHE A 186 10.15 -0.16 20.43
N VAL A 187 8.91 0.08 20.81
CA VAL A 187 8.28 -0.55 21.98
C VAL A 187 6.88 -0.96 21.55
N LYS A 188 6.52 -2.22 21.76
CA LYS A 188 5.17 -2.76 21.54
C LYS A 188 4.70 -3.39 22.84
N ALA A 189 3.47 -3.09 23.26
CA ALA A 189 2.88 -3.64 24.46
C ALA A 189 1.44 -4.07 24.15
N ARG A 190 1.05 -5.21 24.70
CA ARG A 190 -0.32 -5.70 24.76
C ARG A 190 -0.59 -6.28 26.14
N VAL A 191 -1.70 -5.90 26.72
CA VAL A 191 -2.16 -6.39 28.02
C VAL A 191 -3.62 -6.78 27.91
N ASP A 192 -3.92 -8.01 28.25
CA ASP A 192 -5.27 -8.50 28.49
C ASP A 192 -5.57 -8.35 29.99
N LEU A 193 -6.66 -7.69 30.33
CA LEU A 193 -7.10 -7.53 31.72
C LEU A 193 -7.93 -8.75 32.14
N PRO A 194 -7.97 -9.07 33.47
CA PRO A 194 -8.92 -10.04 33.98
C PRO A 194 -10.35 -9.65 33.65
N GLU A 195 -11.19 -10.63 33.42
CA GLU A 195 -12.60 -10.38 33.18
C GLU A 195 -13.26 -9.70 34.40
N ILE A 196 -13.98 -8.60 34.17
CA ILE A 196 -14.69 -7.84 35.18
C ILE A 196 -16.16 -7.74 34.77
N ALA A 197 -17.04 -8.32 35.57
CA ALA A 197 -18.49 -8.32 35.31
C ALA A 197 -18.87 -8.81 33.89
N GLY A 198 -18.16 -9.81 33.37
CA GLY A 198 -18.36 -10.35 32.02
C GLY A 198 -17.68 -9.56 30.90
N PHE A 199 -17.04 -8.42 31.20
CA PHE A 199 -16.26 -7.66 30.21
C PHE A 199 -14.83 -8.15 30.15
N ARG A 200 -14.37 -8.48 28.94
CA ARG A 200 -12.99 -8.79 28.59
C ARG A 200 -12.40 -7.55 27.90
N VAL A 201 -11.29 -7.06 28.40
CA VAL A 201 -10.65 -5.83 27.92
C VAL A 201 -9.20 -6.11 27.54
N GLN A 202 -8.77 -5.61 26.38
CA GLN A 202 -7.39 -5.63 25.92
C GLN A 202 -6.94 -4.21 25.56
N LEU A 203 -5.75 -3.86 26.04
CA LEU A 203 -5.05 -2.62 25.71
C LEU A 203 -3.80 -2.97 24.90
N SER A 204 -3.55 -2.27 23.82
CA SER A 204 -2.33 -2.42 23.07
C SER A 204 -1.80 -1.07 22.57
N GLY A 205 -0.48 -0.97 22.46
CA GLY A 205 0.18 0.24 21.97
C GLY A 205 1.50 -0.06 21.30
N ILE A 206 1.93 0.87 20.46
CA ILE A 206 3.21 0.82 19.77
C ILE A 206 3.82 2.20 19.69
N TYR A 207 5.12 2.25 19.79
CA TYR A 207 5.98 3.36 19.42
C TYR A 207 7.11 2.83 18.54
N ARG A 208 7.40 3.49 17.42
CA ARG A 208 8.50 3.15 16.51
C ARG A 208 9.15 4.43 15.99
N GLN A 209 10.47 4.44 15.95
CA GLN A 209 11.26 5.53 15.40
C GLN A 209 12.53 4.99 14.76
N HIS A 210 12.99 5.62 13.68
CA HIS A 210 14.38 5.54 13.19
C HIS A 210 14.77 6.84 12.51
N ASP A 211 16.07 7.09 12.45
CA ASP A 211 16.65 8.19 11.70
C ASP A 211 16.66 7.90 10.20
N GLY A 212 16.96 8.90 9.38
CA GLY A 212 17.09 8.74 7.94
C GLY A 212 18.25 7.82 7.56
N TYR A 213 18.18 7.28 6.37
CA TYR A 213 19.14 6.29 5.88
C TYR A 213 20.35 6.90 5.18
N LEU A 214 20.29 8.18 4.83
CA LEU A 214 21.32 8.89 4.07
C LEU A 214 21.53 10.27 4.66
N ASP A 215 22.79 10.70 4.74
CA ASP A 215 23.13 12.04 5.19
C ASP A 215 22.65 13.08 4.17
N ASN A 216 21.85 14.04 4.60
CA ASN A 216 21.44 15.18 3.80
C ASN A 216 22.55 16.24 3.80
N VAL A 217 23.16 16.46 2.65
CA VAL A 217 24.25 17.45 2.53
C VAL A 217 23.68 18.87 2.63
N ARG A 218 24.08 19.61 3.66
CA ARG A 218 23.64 20.99 3.86
C ARG A 218 24.14 21.89 2.72
N ASN A 219 23.23 22.66 2.15
CA ASN A 219 23.57 23.74 1.23
C ASN A 219 23.33 25.08 1.93
N PRO A 220 24.40 25.86 2.24
CA PRO A 220 24.26 27.14 2.93
C PRO A 220 23.38 28.15 2.19
N LEU A 221 23.21 27.98 0.87
CA LEU A 221 22.35 28.83 0.05
C LEU A 221 20.86 28.64 0.38
N LEU A 222 20.52 27.52 1.01
CA LEU A 222 19.14 27.09 1.26
C LEU A 222 18.71 27.23 2.73
N GLU A 223 19.59 27.73 3.62
CA GLU A 223 19.33 27.78 5.08
C GLU A 223 18.13 28.68 5.47
N ASN A 224 17.61 29.48 4.56
CA ASN A 224 16.49 30.38 4.81
C ASN A 224 15.32 30.23 3.82
N VAL A 225 15.12 29.03 3.25
CA VAL A 225 13.97 28.80 2.36
C VAL A 225 12.67 28.76 3.15
N ARG A 226 11.72 29.59 2.79
CA ARG A 226 10.38 29.58 3.36
C ARG A 226 9.39 29.05 2.33
N LEU A 227 8.56 28.07 2.76
CA LEU A 227 7.44 27.60 1.98
C LEU A 227 6.24 28.51 2.22
N TYR A 228 5.74 29.12 1.15
CA TYR A 228 4.50 29.87 1.18
C TYR A 228 3.36 28.94 0.77
N SER A 229 2.50 28.63 1.73
CA SER A 229 1.22 27.99 1.41
C SER A 229 0.25 29.04 0.89
N SER A 230 -0.63 28.66 -0.04
CA SER A 230 -1.75 29.52 -0.44
C SER A 230 -2.51 30.01 0.80
N PRO A 231 -2.90 31.29 0.88
CA PRO A 231 -3.76 31.80 1.96
C PRO A 231 -5.09 31.05 2.06
N LEU A 232 -5.50 30.39 0.98
CA LEU A 232 -6.69 29.54 0.92
C LEU A 232 -6.47 28.14 1.47
N SER A 233 -5.22 27.73 1.70
CA SER A 233 -4.90 26.39 2.22
C SER A 233 -5.38 26.24 3.67
N SER A 234 -5.92 25.06 3.97
CA SER A 234 -6.30 24.68 5.35
C SER A 234 -5.10 24.34 6.22
N PHE A 235 -3.94 24.23 5.61
CA PHE A 235 -2.70 23.89 6.28
C PHE A 235 -1.57 24.83 5.84
N HIS A 236 -0.88 25.37 6.82
CA HIS A 236 0.27 26.24 6.60
C HIS A 236 1.52 25.50 7.03
N PHE A 237 2.43 25.28 6.10
CA PHE A 237 3.68 24.58 6.40
C PHE A 237 4.60 25.46 7.24
N PRO A 238 5.22 24.89 8.27
CA PRO A 238 6.31 25.58 8.97
C PRO A 238 7.48 25.80 8.01
N VAL A 239 8.42 26.64 8.42
CA VAL A 239 9.71 26.78 7.70
C VAL A 239 10.29 25.40 7.47
N ALA A 240 10.66 25.11 6.24
CA ALA A 240 11.29 23.85 5.91
C ALA A 240 12.62 23.70 6.65
N ASN A 241 12.84 22.55 7.22
CA ASN A 241 14.05 22.29 8.02
C ASN A 241 14.99 21.36 7.24
N TYR A 242 16.22 21.80 7.02
CA TYR A 242 17.28 21.06 6.34
C TYR A 242 18.00 20.03 7.21
N ASP A 243 17.78 20.08 8.52
CA ASP A 243 18.53 19.28 9.50
C ASP A 243 18.09 17.81 9.56
N ARG A 244 17.47 17.31 8.49
CA ARG A 244 16.89 15.96 8.50
C ARG A 244 17.40 15.11 7.36
N ASP A 245 17.76 13.90 7.71
CA ASP A 245 18.14 12.87 6.78
C ASP A 245 16.88 12.21 6.18
N PRO A 246 16.90 11.91 4.85
CA PRO A 246 15.79 11.29 4.16
C PRO A 246 15.43 9.91 4.71
N GLY A 247 14.14 9.61 4.77
CA GLY A 247 13.61 8.32 5.22
C GLY A 247 13.49 8.21 6.75
N GLN A 248 13.46 9.31 7.49
CA GLN A 248 13.18 9.28 8.93
C GLN A 248 11.72 8.92 9.19
N LEU A 249 11.48 8.04 10.15
CA LEU A 249 10.14 7.67 10.62
C LEU A 249 10.01 7.91 12.12
N ASN A 250 8.84 8.41 12.53
CA ASN A 250 8.38 8.39 13.90
C ASN A 250 6.88 8.06 13.91
N SER A 251 6.49 6.98 14.57
CA SER A 251 5.10 6.55 14.62
C SER A 251 4.72 6.07 16.02
N HIS A 252 3.45 6.29 16.36
CA HIS A 252 2.85 5.70 17.56
C HIS A 252 1.36 5.45 17.35
N GLY A 253 0.83 4.54 18.13
CA GLY A 253 -0.58 4.27 18.13
C GLY A 253 -1.00 3.42 19.32
N PHE A 254 -2.31 3.40 19.55
CA PHE A 254 -2.88 2.55 20.58
C PHE A 254 -4.25 2.01 20.14
N ARG A 255 -4.66 0.91 20.77
CA ARG A 255 -5.96 0.30 20.55
C ARG A 255 -6.52 -0.20 21.87
N ILE A 256 -7.82 -0.02 22.01
CA ILE A 256 -8.65 -0.58 23.10
C ILE A 256 -9.63 -1.55 22.44
N ALA A 257 -9.71 -2.76 22.96
CA ALA A 257 -10.70 -3.75 22.55
C ALA A 257 -11.49 -4.21 23.76
N VAL A 258 -12.81 -4.24 23.63
CA VAL A 258 -13.76 -4.65 24.68
C VAL A 258 -14.71 -5.68 24.11
N GLU A 259 -14.88 -6.80 24.81
CA GLU A 259 -15.77 -7.86 24.39
C GLU A 259 -16.63 -8.33 25.57
N ARG A 260 -17.89 -8.64 25.30
CA ARG A 260 -18.79 -9.23 26.27
C ARG A 260 -19.85 -10.11 25.62
N ASP A 261 -20.18 -11.22 26.27
CA ASP A 261 -21.26 -12.10 25.87
C ASP A 261 -22.49 -11.84 26.74
N PHE A 262 -23.64 -11.60 26.09
CA PHE A 262 -24.95 -11.48 26.68
C PHE A 262 -25.80 -12.69 26.24
N GLY A 263 -25.54 -13.84 26.85
CA GLY A 263 -26.12 -15.12 26.41
C GLY A 263 -25.66 -15.45 24.97
N LYS A 264 -26.60 -15.46 24.01
CA LYS A 264 -26.31 -15.73 22.60
C LYS A 264 -25.84 -14.51 21.80
N LEU A 265 -25.75 -13.33 22.40
CA LEU A 265 -25.29 -12.11 21.77
C LEU A 265 -23.85 -11.81 22.19
N ASN A 266 -22.90 -11.91 21.27
CA ASN A 266 -21.55 -11.40 21.45
C ASN A 266 -21.49 -9.94 21.00
N VAL A 267 -20.92 -9.08 21.84
CA VAL A 267 -20.69 -7.67 21.59
C VAL A 267 -19.19 -7.42 21.62
N PHE A 268 -18.62 -7.00 20.51
CA PHE A 268 -17.21 -6.69 20.40
C PHE A 268 -17.03 -5.27 19.86
N TYR A 269 -16.35 -4.43 20.64
CA TYR A 269 -16.08 -3.04 20.32
C TYR A 269 -14.58 -2.78 20.31
N THR A 270 -14.13 -1.96 19.37
CA THR A 270 -12.75 -1.48 19.34
C THR A 270 -12.68 0.02 19.05
N TYR A 271 -11.68 0.65 19.64
CA TYR A 271 -11.20 1.98 19.28
C TYR A 271 -9.72 1.91 19.00
N ASP A 272 -9.27 2.53 17.91
CA ASP A 272 -7.86 2.69 17.56
C ASP A 272 -7.54 4.15 17.21
N ASP A 273 -6.32 4.56 17.54
CA ASP A 273 -5.75 5.86 17.19
C ASP A 273 -4.31 5.69 16.71
N SER A 274 -3.91 6.48 15.72
CA SER A 274 -2.58 6.42 15.11
C SER A 274 -2.07 7.77 14.67
N TRP A 275 -0.77 7.92 14.80
CA TRP A 275 -0.03 9.03 14.27
C TRP A 275 1.30 8.54 13.71
N ALA A 276 1.66 9.03 12.53
CA ALA A 276 2.97 8.78 11.94
C ALA A 276 3.48 10.04 11.26
N ARG A 277 4.75 10.31 11.49
CA ARG A 277 5.56 11.26 10.72
C ARG A 277 6.54 10.47 9.89
N ASP A 278 6.51 10.72 8.60
CA ASP A 278 7.31 10.03 7.59
C ASP A 278 8.00 11.08 6.71
N ASP A 279 9.31 11.15 6.82
CA ASP A 279 10.13 12.07 6.03
C ASP A 279 10.52 11.40 4.72
N GLN A 280 9.60 10.92 3.94
CA GLN A 280 9.74 10.28 2.62
C GLN A 280 11.09 9.58 2.33
N GLY A 281 11.05 8.49 1.58
CA GLY A 281 12.25 7.86 1.07
C GLY A 281 13.04 8.77 0.13
N PHE A 282 14.32 8.49 0.04
CA PHE A 282 15.22 9.24 -0.79
C PHE A 282 14.97 8.99 -2.28
N SER A 283 14.72 10.09 -3.03
CA SER A 283 14.61 10.08 -4.49
C SER A 283 15.97 10.36 -5.12
N GLN A 284 16.45 9.43 -5.94
CA GLN A 284 17.74 9.54 -6.65
C GLN A 284 17.51 9.76 -8.13
N PHE A 285 18.19 10.77 -8.72
CA PHE A 285 18.19 10.93 -10.16
C PHE A 285 18.95 9.79 -10.86
N VAL A 286 18.31 9.15 -11.80
CA VAL A 286 18.88 8.09 -12.64
C VAL A 286 19.35 8.65 -13.98
N THR A 287 18.63 9.65 -14.50
CA THR A 287 19.02 10.38 -15.70
C THR A 287 18.96 11.87 -15.42
N SER A 288 19.97 12.60 -15.84
CA SER A 288 20.00 14.06 -15.84
C SER A 288 20.54 14.57 -17.17
N PRO A 289 20.19 15.81 -17.52
CA PRO A 289 20.84 16.44 -18.66
C PRO A 289 22.36 16.47 -18.53
N ALA A 290 23.04 16.51 -19.67
CA ALA A 290 24.50 16.63 -19.69
C ALA A 290 24.99 17.84 -18.90
N ALA A 291 26.16 17.74 -18.27
CA ALA A 291 26.78 18.85 -17.56
C ALA A 291 26.91 20.08 -18.45
N GLY A 292 26.58 21.24 -17.90
CA GLY A 292 26.61 22.51 -18.64
C GLY A 292 25.34 22.81 -19.44
N THR A 293 24.30 21.95 -19.41
CA THR A 293 23.03 22.27 -20.06
C THR A 293 22.33 23.41 -19.32
N ILE A 294 22.05 24.49 -20.03
CA ILE A 294 21.37 25.67 -19.49
C ILE A 294 19.87 25.47 -19.67
N PHE A 295 19.12 25.52 -18.56
CA PHE A 295 17.66 25.49 -18.57
C PHE A 295 17.13 26.91 -18.42
N ASN A 296 16.36 27.36 -19.40
CA ASN A 296 15.56 28.57 -19.25
C ASN A 296 14.15 28.16 -18.78
N PRO A 297 13.61 28.74 -17.70
CA PRO A 297 12.25 28.46 -17.30
C PRO A 297 11.25 28.81 -18.40
N PRO A 298 10.12 28.11 -18.50
CA PRO A 298 9.06 28.47 -19.43
C PRO A 298 8.58 29.90 -19.20
N GLY A 299 8.67 30.76 -20.19
CA GLY A 299 8.31 32.18 -20.10
C GLY A 299 9.49 33.15 -20.13
N GLY A 300 10.72 32.69 -20.15
CA GLY A 300 11.91 33.52 -20.45
C GLY A 300 12.36 34.49 -19.35
N ASN A 301 11.68 34.58 -18.22
CA ASN A 301 11.91 35.58 -17.17
C ASN A 301 12.56 35.04 -15.89
N GLY A 302 13.43 34.03 -16.00
CA GLY A 302 14.09 33.46 -14.84
C GLY A 302 15.56 33.17 -15.03
N PRO A 303 16.36 33.04 -13.96
CA PRO A 303 17.76 32.66 -14.08
C PRO A 303 17.90 31.33 -14.78
N ALA A 304 18.84 31.24 -15.69
CA ALA A 304 19.23 29.99 -16.32
C ALA A 304 19.82 29.04 -15.27
N PHE A 305 19.35 27.81 -15.21
CA PHE A 305 19.92 26.76 -14.37
C PHE A 305 20.95 25.98 -15.19
N ILE A 306 22.11 25.73 -14.61
CA ILE A 306 23.18 24.98 -15.25
C ILE A 306 23.21 23.58 -14.63
N SER A 307 23.01 22.56 -15.46
CA SER A 307 23.12 21.16 -15.04
C SER A 307 24.57 20.85 -14.62
N ASN A 308 24.74 20.30 -13.42
CA ASN A 308 26.00 19.77 -12.95
C ASN A 308 25.95 18.24 -12.90
N ALA A 309 26.61 17.56 -13.83
CA ALA A 309 26.61 16.10 -13.97
C ALA A 309 27.19 15.36 -12.74
N ALA A 310 27.82 16.07 -11.80
CA ALA A 310 28.49 15.46 -10.65
C ALA A 310 27.51 14.81 -9.65
N GLY A 311 26.19 15.00 -9.82
CA GLY A 311 25.18 14.52 -8.88
C GLY A 311 24.26 13.41 -9.38
N THR A 312 24.51 12.80 -10.55
CA THR A 312 23.66 11.71 -11.04
C THR A 312 24.10 10.35 -10.53
N PHE A 313 23.15 9.62 -9.98
CA PHE A 313 23.33 8.21 -9.67
C PHE A 313 23.15 7.42 -10.96
N THR A 314 24.22 7.01 -11.60
CA THR A 314 24.12 6.31 -12.87
C THR A 314 23.46 4.94 -12.72
N GLN A 315 22.79 4.45 -13.77
CA GLN A 315 22.29 3.07 -13.82
C GLN A 315 23.39 2.06 -13.42
N ALA A 316 24.65 2.32 -13.82
CA ALA A 316 25.80 1.54 -13.40
C ALA A 316 26.08 1.54 -11.89
N ALA A 317 25.58 2.52 -11.14
CA ALA A 317 25.68 2.50 -9.68
C ALA A 317 24.57 1.65 -9.05
N LEU A 318 23.36 1.67 -9.62
CA LEU A 318 22.28 0.72 -9.29
C LEU A 318 22.72 -0.72 -9.61
N ASP A 319 23.32 -0.94 -10.79
CA ASP A 319 23.77 -2.25 -11.22
C ASP A 319 24.91 -2.81 -10.33
N ARG A 320 25.71 -1.94 -9.71
CA ARG A 320 26.76 -2.35 -8.75
C ARG A 320 26.23 -2.73 -7.38
N GLY A 321 24.93 -2.50 -7.11
CA GLY A 321 24.26 -2.90 -5.89
C GLY A 321 24.80 -2.26 -4.61
N ARG A 322 25.46 -1.10 -4.69
CA ARG A 322 25.97 -0.39 -3.51
C ARG A 322 25.05 0.76 -3.13
N TYR A 323 24.56 0.72 -1.91
CA TYR A 323 23.74 1.79 -1.35
C TYR A 323 24.61 3.05 -1.14
N PRO A 324 24.17 4.24 -1.59
CA PRO A 324 24.89 5.47 -1.34
C PRO A 324 24.87 5.80 0.16
N THR A 325 25.92 6.43 0.68
CA THR A 325 26.00 6.85 2.09
C THR A 325 25.55 8.29 2.30
N SER A 326 25.61 9.10 1.26
CA SER A 326 25.17 10.50 1.29
C SER A 326 24.48 10.87 0.00
N VAL A 327 23.63 11.89 0.06
CA VAL A 327 23.03 12.47 -1.12
C VAL A 327 23.89 13.61 -1.66
N PRO A 328 24.13 13.66 -2.98
CA PRO A 328 24.91 14.76 -3.57
C PRO A 328 24.16 16.09 -3.64
N PHE A 329 22.94 16.15 -3.09
CA PHE A 329 22.04 17.29 -3.15
C PHE A 329 21.45 17.59 -1.79
N SER A 330 21.09 18.87 -1.57
CA SER A 330 20.28 19.26 -0.45
C SER A 330 18.81 19.07 -0.77
N PHE A 331 18.11 18.30 0.05
CA PHE A 331 16.68 18.13 -0.04
C PHE A 331 15.96 18.99 0.98
N LEU A 332 14.88 19.61 0.53
CA LEU A 332 13.94 20.31 1.39
C LEU A 332 12.76 19.38 1.65
N TYR A 333 12.70 18.84 2.87
CA TYR A 333 11.62 17.94 3.25
C TYR A 333 10.53 18.65 4.03
N VAL A 334 9.30 18.46 3.57
CA VAL A 334 8.12 18.66 4.39
C VAL A 334 7.58 17.27 4.72
N PRO A 335 7.71 16.81 5.98
CA PRO A 335 7.30 15.47 6.33
C PRO A 335 5.83 15.23 6.05
N PHE A 336 5.48 14.01 5.66
CA PHE A 336 4.11 13.58 5.72
C PHE A 336 3.72 13.27 7.16
N ILE A 337 2.59 13.83 7.57
CA ILE A 337 1.92 13.48 8.82
C ILE A 337 0.67 12.70 8.45
N ASN A 338 0.59 11.48 8.96
CA ASN A 338 -0.57 10.63 8.82
C ASN A 338 -1.22 10.45 10.19
N LYS A 339 -2.53 10.66 10.25
CA LYS A 339 -3.34 10.44 11.47
C LYS A 339 -4.54 9.59 11.11
N GLY A 340 -4.86 8.65 11.98
CA GLY A 340 -6.03 7.82 11.81
C GLY A 340 -6.66 7.48 13.14
N HIS A 341 -7.97 7.51 13.22
CA HIS A 341 -8.69 6.94 14.36
C HIS A 341 -10.00 6.31 13.89
N GLY A 342 -10.47 5.34 14.65
CA GLY A 342 -11.69 4.64 14.28
C GLY A 342 -12.36 3.92 15.42
N HIS A 343 -13.66 3.73 15.24
CA HIS A 343 -14.52 2.94 16.08
C HIS A 343 -15.11 1.79 15.27
N MET A 344 -15.11 0.60 15.83
CA MET A 344 -15.82 -0.55 15.30
C MET A 344 -16.70 -1.15 16.37
N LEU A 345 -17.94 -1.50 16.00
CA LEU A 345 -18.85 -2.30 16.80
C LEU A 345 -19.29 -3.51 15.98
N ASN A 346 -19.01 -4.69 16.49
CA ASN A 346 -19.43 -5.97 15.92
C ASN A 346 -20.40 -6.63 16.91
N LEU A 347 -21.62 -6.88 16.46
CA LEU A 347 -22.65 -7.62 17.18
C LEU A 347 -22.84 -8.95 16.45
N ALA A 348 -22.76 -10.07 17.16
CA ALA A 348 -23.02 -11.39 16.61
C ALA A 348 -24.03 -12.12 17.49
N LEU A 349 -25.20 -12.41 16.93
CA LEU A 349 -26.31 -13.11 17.61
C LEU A 349 -26.43 -14.54 17.05
N GLU A 350 -26.20 -15.54 17.87
CA GLU A 350 -26.51 -16.94 17.57
C GLU A 350 -28.03 -17.14 17.75
N ALA A 351 -28.82 -16.84 16.70
CA ALA A 351 -30.27 -16.94 16.74
C ALA A 351 -30.73 -18.38 17.04
N ASN A 352 -30.07 -19.36 16.40
CA ASN A 352 -30.18 -20.78 16.71
C ASN A 352 -28.88 -21.49 16.29
N ASP A 353 -28.82 -22.82 16.41
CA ASP A 353 -27.61 -23.61 16.11
C ASP A 353 -27.13 -23.49 14.65
N ASN A 354 -28.01 -23.12 13.73
CA ASN A 354 -27.72 -23.01 12.30
C ASN A 354 -27.66 -21.56 11.79
N LEU A 355 -28.11 -20.56 12.56
CA LEU A 355 -28.26 -19.19 12.09
C LEU A 355 -27.55 -18.20 13.03
N THR A 356 -26.56 -17.51 12.49
CA THR A 356 -25.90 -16.37 13.12
C THR A 356 -26.24 -15.09 12.36
N LEU A 357 -26.71 -14.07 13.08
CA LEU A 357 -26.93 -12.71 12.57
C LEU A 357 -25.78 -11.82 13.05
N LYS A 358 -25.19 -11.06 12.13
CA LYS A 358 -24.10 -10.12 12.47
C LYS A 358 -24.46 -8.70 12.03
N SER A 359 -24.00 -7.73 12.84
CA SER A 359 -24.05 -6.30 12.51
C SER A 359 -22.65 -5.71 12.75
N ILE A 360 -22.04 -5.15 11.70
CA ILE A 360 -20.70 -4.57 11.76
C ILE A 360 -20.82 -3.09 11.40
N THR A 361 -20.56 -2.22 12.38
CA THR A 361 -20.60 -0.77 12.24
C THR A 361 -19.18 -0.20 12.34
N GLY A 362 -18.79 0.62 11.38
CA GLY A 362 -17.48 1.28 11.35
C GLY A 362 -17.60 2.79 11.15
N ILE A 363 -16.87 3.55 11.96
CA ILE A 363 -16.69 5.00 11.80
C ILE A 363 -15.20 5.26 11.83
N ARG A 364 -14.65 5.88 10.77
CA ARG A 364 -13.22 6.18 10.72
C ARG A 364 -12.95 7.56 10.17
N GLN A 365 -11.83 8.13 10.60
CA GLN A 365 -11.26 9.33 10.03
C GLN A 365 -9.78 9.10 9.75
N SER A 366 -9.33 9.50 8.58
CA SER A 366 -7.93 9.55 8.23
C SER A 366 -7.56 10.94 7.72
N LEU A 367 -6.41 11.41 8.13
CA LEU A 367 -5.85 12.69 7.71
C LEU A 367 -4.40 12.47 7.29
N ARG A 368 -4.08 12.88 6.07
CA ARG A 368 -2.71 13.00 5.59
C ARG A 368 -2.44 14.43 5.16
N TYR A 369 -1.33 14.99 5.58
CA TYR A 369 -0.86 16.28 5.11
C TYR A 369 0.66 16.34 5.13
N GLY A 370 1.22 17.16 4.26
CA GLY A 370 2.67 17.32 4.10
C GLY A 370 3.12 17.01 2.68
N GLY A 371 4.37 16.64 2.55
CA GLY A 371 4.96 16.23 1.29
C GLY A 371 5.31 17.40 0.37
N ALA A 372 6.55 17.76 0.35
CA ALA A 372 7.18 18.49 -0.73
C ALA A 372 8.51 17.80 -0.95
N ASP A 373 8.64 17.13 -2.06
CA ASP A 373 9.92 16.63 -2.53
C ASP A 373 10.51 17.68 -3.45
N ILE A 374 11.27 18.59 -2.87
CA ILE A 374 11.96 19.63 -3.61
C ILE A 374 13.45 19.29 -3.57
N ALA A 375 13.93 18.67 -4.63
CA ALA A 375 15.35 18.48 -4.82
C ALA A 375 15.97 19.79 -5.31
N LEU A 376 16.77 20.41 -4.46
CA LEU A 376 17.52 21.62 -4.80
C LEU A 376 19.00 21.22 -4.95
N SER A 377 19.41 20.91 -6.16
CA SER A 377 20.85 20.93 -6.45
C SER A 377 21.26 22.35 -6.86
N VAL A 378 22.56 22.66 -6.77
CA VAL A 378 23.10 23.94 -7.27
C VAL A 378 22.79 24.14 -8.77
N SER A 379 22.27 23.13 -9.42
CA SER A 379 22.12 23.03 -10.86
C SER A 379 20.79 22.45 -11.36
N THR A 380 19.99 21.79 -10.51
CA THR A 380 18.69 21.23 -10.93
C THR A 380 17.65 21.44 -9.87
N PHE A 381 16.50 21.92 -10.29
CA PHE A 381 15.34 22.17 -9.46
C PHE A 381 14.22 21.18 -9.84
N GLN A 382 13.76 20.40 -8.88
CA GLN A 382 12.57 19.57 -9.03
C GLN A 382 11.43 20.16 -8.20
N PRO A 383 10.36 20.63 -8.84
CA PRO A 383 9.20 21.14 -8.11
C PRO A 383 8.50 19.99 -7.37
N GLY A 384 8.19 20.21 -6.11
CA GLY A 384 7.42 19.29 -5.29
C GLY A 384 5.96 19.68 -5.18
N SER A 385 5.15 18.85 -4.58
CA SER A 385 3.77 19.15 -4.25
C SER A 385 3.47 18.83 -2.81
N THR A 386 2.70 19.70 -2.17
CA THR A 386 2.14 19.44 -0.85
C THR A 386 0.69 19.03 -0.96
N GLU A 387 0.24 18.19 -0.03
CA GLU A 387 -1.14 17.71 -0.01
C GLU A 387 -1.74 17.78 1.39
N TYR A 388 -3.07 17.93 1.43
CA TYR A 388 -3.90 17.74 2.60
C TYR A 388 -5.10 16.90 2.18
N LEU A 389 -5.21 15.69 2.68
CA LEU A 389 -6.32 14.79 2.42
C LEU A 389 -6.95 14.36 3.74
N LEU A 390 -8.17 14.83 3.98
CA LEU A 390 -9.01 14.41 5.09
C LEU A 390 -10.14 13.53 4.56
N SER A 391 -10.20 12.28 5.00
CA SER A 391 -11.25 11.33 4.68
C SER A 391 -12.02 10.94 5.94
N LYS A 392 -13.36 10.89 5.85
CA LYS A 392 -14.24 10.41 6.90
C LYS A 392 -15.16 9.35 6.32
N THR A 393 -15.25 8.20 6.96
CA THR A 393 -16.06 7.07 6.50
C THR A 393 -17.02 6.60 7.56
N PHE A 394 -18.19 6.15 7.11
CA PHE A 394 -19.16 5.39 7.86
C PHE A 394 -19.52 4.14 7.07
N SER A 395 -19.56 2.99 7.72
CA SER A 395 -20.01 1.74 7.11
C SER A 395 -20.92 0.97 8.08
N GLN A 396 -21.96 0.36 7.52
CA GLN A 396 -22.88 -0.53 8.23
C GLN A 396 -23.07 -1.78 7.37
N GLU A 397 -22.69 -2.94 7.89
CA GLU A 397 -22.92 -4.23 7.23
C GLU A 397 -23.81 -5.11 8.11
N LEU A 398 -24.85 -5.69 7.54
CA LEU A 398 -25.71 -6.69 8.17
C LEU A 398 -25.52 -8.01 7.44
N GLN A 399 -25.36 -9.10 8.18
CA GLN A 399 -25.15 -10.45 7.65
C GLN A 399 -26.08 -11.45 8.33
N ALA A 400 -26.58 -12.41 7.55
CA ALA A 400 -27.22 -13.63 8.03
C ALA A 400 -26.41 -14.83 7.49
N ILE A 401 -25.84 -15.59 8.41
CA ILE A 401 -25.00 -16.74 8.11
C ILE A 401 -25.73 -17.99 8.56
N TYR A 402 -26.13 -18.81 7.60
CA TYR A 402 -26.85 -20.06 7.83
C TYR A 402 -25.97 -21.24 7.42
N GLY A 403 -25.93 -22.30 8.23
CA GLY A 403 -25.16 -23.51 7.96
C GLY A 403 -25.80 -24.75 8.47
N THR A 404 -25.81 -25.79 7.64
CA THR A 404 -26.15 -27.17 7.97
C THR A 404 -25.13 -28.11 7.34
N ASP A 405 -25.23 -29.42 7.66
CA ASP A 405 -24.45 -30.42 6.95
C ASP A 405 -24.80 -30.38 5.46
N GLY A 406 -23.83 -30.09 4.62
CA GLY A 406 -23.98 -30.05 3.17
C GLY A 406 -24.53 -28.76 2.57
N PHE A 407 -25.09 -27.81 3.36
CA PHE A 407 -25.55 -26.51 2.82
C PHE A 407 -25.13 -25.35 3.71
N ASN A 408 -24.54 -24.35 3.11
CA ASN A 408 -24.15 -23.10 3.79
C ASN A 408 -24.58 -21.90 2.95
N MET A 409 -25.05 -20.84 3.61
CA MET A 409 -25.47 -19.60 2.96
C MET A 409 -25.05 -18.39 3.76
N THR A 410 -24.55 -17.36 3.08
CA THR A 410 -24.32 -16.03 3.64
C THR A 410 -25.12 -15.03 2.83
N LEU A 411 -25.99 -14.29 3.49
CA LEU A 411 -26.71 -13.14 2.94
C LEU A 411 -26.18 -11.89 3.63
N GLY A 412 -26.06 -10.79 2.89
CA GLY A 412 -25.64 -9.54 3.51
C GLY A 412 -26.11 -8.31 2.76
N GLY A 413 -26.13 -7.20 3.49
CA GLY A 413 -26.38 -5.87 2.98
C GLY A 413 -25.39 -4.89 3.59
N ILE A 414 -24.83 -4.01 2.77
CA ILE A 414 -23.87 -3.00 3.22
C ILE A 414 -24.27 -1.61 2.72
N TYR A 415 -24.15 -0.64 3.60
CA TYR A 415 -24.14 0.79 3.28
C TYR A 415 -22.78 1.37 3.64
N PHE A 416 -22.21 2.15 2.71
CA PHE A 416 -20.93 2.84 2.88
C PHE A 416 -21.09 4.30 2.48
N HIS A 417 -20.52 5.18 3.31
CA HIS A 417 -20.48 6.61 3.06
C HIS A 417 -19.08 7.16 3.34
N GLU A 418 -18.55 7.94 2.41
CA GLU A 418 -17.26 8.59 2.54
C GLU A 418 -17.34 10.05 2.10
N THR A 419 -16.65 10.93 2.82
CA THR A 419 -16.45 12.32 2.44
C THR A 419 -14.98 12.66 2.51
N ASP A 420 -14.46 13.24 1.44
CA ASP A 420 -13.07 13.67 1.38
C ASP A 420 -12.99 15.17 1.16
N LYS A 421 -11.97 15.77 1.78
CA LYS A 421 -11.46 17.09 1.45
C LYS A 421 -10.02 16.92 0.99
N ASP A 422 -9.76 17.23 -0.27
CA ASP A 422 -8.45 17.09 -0.91
C ASP A 422 -7.97 18.48 -1.32
N GLU A 423 -6.83 18.91 -0.79
CA GLU A 423 -6.14 20.13 -1.15
C GLU A 423 -4.76 19.78 -1.65
N ARG A 424 -4.38 20.38 -2.76
CA ARG A 424 -3.05 20.27 -3.32
C ARG A 424 -2.49 21.62 -3.64
N ASP A 425 -1.19 21.70 -3.41
CA ASP A 425 -0.40 22.84 -3.72
C ASP A 425 0.85 22.41 -4.49
N SER A 426 1.00 22.85 -5.72
CA SER A 426 2.22 22.61 -6.50
C SER A 426 3.17 23.75 -6.28
N ASN A 427 4.28 23.46 -5.63
CA ASN A 427 5.27 24.44 -5.29
C ASN A 427 6.18 24.70 -6.49
N LEU A 428 6.18 25.92 -6.98
CA LEU A 428 7.14 26.41 -7.96
C LEU A 428 8.12 27.33 -7.26
N VAL A 429 9.40 27.15 -7.53
CA VAL A 429 10.37 28.21 -7.19
C VAL A 429 10.11 29.33 -8.17
N THR A 430 9.55 30.41 -7.67
CA THR A 430 9.39 31.59 -8.47
C THR A 430 10.61 32.48 -8.31
N ASN A 431 11.11 32.88 -9.44
CA ASN A 431 12.01 33.98 -9.55
C ASN A 431 11.40 35.28 -9.04
N CYS A 432 12.24 36.24 -8.89
CA CYS A 432 12.05 37.64 -8.52
C CYS A 432 10.83 38.39 -9.11
N ALA A 433 9.96 37.76 -9.89
CA ALA A 433 8.85 38.41 -10.56
C ALA A 433 7.56 38.58 -9.74
N LEU A 434 7.52 38.08 -8.51
CA LEU A 434 6.38 38.35 -7.62
C LEU A 434 6.56 39.66 -6.88
N PRO A 435 5.49 40.42 -6.68
CA PRO A 435 5.55 41.75 -6.04
C PRO A 435 5.71 41.64 -4.51
N ILE A 436 6.71 40.90 -4.06
CA ILE A 436 7.14 40.90 -2.66
C ILE A 436 8.38 41.81 -2.57
N PRO A 437 8.28 43.00 -2.04
CA PRO A 437 9.41 43.93 -1.94
C PRO A 437 10.58 43.30 -1.22
N GLY A 438 11.78 43.40 -1.78
CA GLY A 438 13.02 42.96 -1.13
C GLY A 438 13.41 41.48 -1.39
N THR A 439 12.72 40.76 -2.26
CA THR A 439 13.06 39.37 -2.56
C THR A 439 14.13 39.19 -3.64
N CYS A 440 14.46 40.28 -4.33
CA CYS A 440 15.43 40.27 -5.43
C CYS A 440 16.32 41.51 -5.39
N ASP A 441 17.56 41.30 -5.77
CA ASP A 441 18.46 42.41 -6.10
C ASP A 441 18.05 42.97 -7.49
N ALA A 442 17.58 44.21 -7.50
CA ALA A 442 17.10 44.90 -8.70
C ALA A 442 18.19 45.08 -9.79
N ALA A 443 19.46 45.00 -9.41
CA ALA A 443 20.59 45.17 -10.34
C ALA A 443 21.03 43.86 -10.98
N SER A 444 20.96 42.75 -10.28
CA SER A 444 21.43 41.43 -10.78
C SER A 444 20.29 40.49 -11.19
N GLY A 445 19.04 40.80 -10.85
CA GLY A 445 17.90 39.88 -11.06
C GLY A 445 18.01 38.60 -10.19
N GLN A 446 18.97 38.55 -9.30
CA GLN A 446 19.20 37.40 -8.41
C GLN A 446 18.34 37.52 -7.16
N PRO A 447 17.81 36.38 -6.64
CA PRO A 447 17.05 36.39 -5.42
C PRO A 447 17.92 36.87 -4.25
N THR A 448 17.45 37.88 -3.52
CA THR A 448 17.97 38.22 -2.22
C THR A 448 17.43 37.18 -1.22
N ARG A 449 18.26 36.75 -0.27
CA ARG A 449 17.82 35.84 0.77
C ARG A 449 16.73 36.42 1.68
N PRO A 450 15.74 35.62 2.13
CA PRO A 450 15.53 34.19 1.90
C PRO A 450 14.83 33.87 0.56
N TRP A 451 15.10 32.66 0.01
CA TRP A 451 14.38 32.14 -1.12
C TRP A 451 12.92 31.88 -0.74
N TYR A 452 12.00 32.22 -1.63
CA TYR A 452 10.58 31.97 -1.45
C TYR A 452 10.13 30.91 -2.44
N ILE A 453 9.51 29.85 -1.93
CA ILE A 453 8.80 28.87 -2.74
C ILE A 453 7.33 29.24 -2.66
N THR A 454 6.80 29.78 -3.74
CA THR A 454 5.41 30.21 -3.79
C THR A 454 4.54 29.17 -4.47
N SER A 455 3.29 29.10 -4.08
CA SER A 455 2.28 28.29 -4.70
C SER A 455 1.25 29.17 -5.40
N ASP A 456 1.22 29.06 -6.72
CA ASP A 456 0.18 29.64 -7.59
C ASP A 456 -0.77 28.58 -8.15
N LYS A 457 -0.53 27.29 -7.85
CA LYS A 457 -1.27 26.14 -8.39
C LYS A 457 -2.13 25.43 -7.34
N PHE A 458 -2.54 26.17 -6.29
CA PHE A 458 -3.38 25.60 -5.23
C PHE A 458 -4.75 25.16 -5.78
N LYS A 459 -5.17 23.95 -5.41
CA LYS A 459 -6.44 23.35 -5.77
C LYS A 459 -7.15 22.87 -4.51
N ARG A 460 -8.47 23.05 -4.45
CA ARG A 460 -9.32 22.49 -3.39
C ARG A 460 -10.52 21.80 -4.01
N GLN A 461 -10.69 20.57 -3.63
CA GLN A 461 -11.84 19.75 -4.04
C GLN A 461 -12.43 18.99 -2.85
N PHE A 462 -13.68 18.62 -3.04
CA PHE A 462 -14.42 17.77 -2.11
C PHE A 462 -14.98 16.60 -2.89
N SER A 463 -14.99 15.41 -2.27
CA SER A 463 -15.71 14.26 -2.82
C SER A 463 -16.66 13.67 -1.78
N ARG A 464 -17.73 13.06 -2.29
CA ARG A 464 -18.68 12.30 -1.50
C ARG A 464 -19.02 11.02 -2.24
N THR A 465 -18.76 9.89 -1.59
CA THR A 465 -19.13 8.57 -2.07
C THR A 465 -20.28 8.03 -1.21
N SER A 466 -21.31 7.50 -1.85
CA SER A 466 -22.37 6.73 -1.18
C SER A 466 -22.57 5.45 -1.96
N ALA A 467 -22.45 4.31 -1.29
CA ALA A 467 -22.57 3.00 -1.86
C ALA A 467 -23.55 2.14 -1.07
N PHE A 468 -24.39 1.41 -1.78
CA PHE A 468 -25.28 0.41 -1.23
C PHE A 468 -25.12 -0.89 -2.00
N ALA A 469 -25.09 -2.01 -1.28
CA ALA A 469 -25.10 -3.30 -1.95
C ALA A 469 -25.82 -4.37 -1.13
N VAL A 470 -26.33 -5.35 -1.85
CA VAL A 470 -26.83 -6.61 -1.28
C VAL A 470 -26.10 -7.78 -1.95
N TYR A 471 -25.81 -8.81 -1.19
CA TYR A 471 -25.11 -9.98 -1.70
C TYR A 471 -25.61 -11.29 -1.10
N ALA A 472 -25.45 -12.36 -1.83
CA ALA A 472 -25.72 -13.72 -1.39
C ALA A 472 -24.60 -14.66 -1.88
N GLN A 473 -24.25 -15.62 -1.06
CA GLN A 473 -23.41 -16.76 -1.43
C GLN A 473 -23.97 -18.00 -0.80
N ALA A 474 -24.13 -19.06 -1.60
CA ALA A 474 -24.54 -20.37 -1.12
C ALA A 474 -23.56 -21.44 -1.59
N SER A 475 -23.20 -22.37 -0.70
CA SER A 475 -22.40 -23.54 -0.98
C SER A 475 -23.25 -24.78 -0.70
N TYR A 476 -23.22 -25.72 -1.65
CA TYR A 476 -23.97 -26.96 -1.55
C TYR A 476 -23.06 -28.15 -1.85
N THR A 477 -23.06 -29.14 -0.95
CA THR A 477 -22.35 -30.41 -1.11
C THR A 477 -23.41 -31.47 -1.36
N PRO A 478 -23.66 -31.87 -2.63
CA PRO A 478 -24.65 -32.90 -2.96
C PRO A 478 -24.17 -34.27 -2.48
N ALA A 479 -25.09 -35.09 -1.99
CA ALA A 479 -24.84 -36.49 -1.55
C ALA A 479 -24.42 -37.43 -2.67
N ILE A 480 -24.06 -36.89 -3.83
CA ILE A 480 -23.46 -37.59 -4.95
C ILE A 480 -21.94 -37.56 -4.85
N LEU A 481 -21.26 -38.60 -5.36
CA LEU A 481 -19.80 -38.70 -5.32
C LEU A 481 -19.21 -38.68 -3.86
N ASP A 482 -19.91 -39.29 -2.92
CA ASP A 482 -19.52 -39.43 -1.53
C ASP A 482 -19.20 -38.07 -0.86
N ASP A 483 -20.03 -37.04 -1.08
CA ASP A 483 -19.89 -35.67 -0.58
C ASP A 483 -18.55 -35.00 -0.96
N ARG A 484 -17.90 -35.44 -2.03
CA ARG A 484 -16.62 -34.92 -2.50
C ARG A 484 -16.73 -33.67 -3.33
N LEU A 485 -17.90 -33.36 -3.89
CA LEU A 485 -18.13 -32.19 -4.71
C LEU A 485 -18.84 -31.10 -3.90
N GLU A 486 -18.22 -29.92 -3.79
CA GLU A 486 -18.86 -28.72 -3.26
C GLU A 486 -19.02 -27.70 -4.38
N LEU A 487 -20.23 -27.20 -4.59
CA LEU A 487 -20.56 -26.16 -5.55
C LEU A 487 -20.92 -24.89 -4.78
N THR A 488 -20.29 -23.77 -5.13
CA THR A 488 -20.59 -22.47 -4.53
C THR A 488 -20.98 -21.49 -5.63
N GLY A 489 -22.12 -20.82 -5.43
CA GLY A 489 -22.60 -19.72 -6.26
C GLY A 489 -22.76 -18.46 -5.44
N GLY A 490 -22.35 -17.33 -5.98
CA GLY A 490 -22.49 -16.03 -5.33
C GLY A 490 -22.88 -14.92 -6.31
N LEU A 491 -23.64 -13.96 -5.83
CA LEU A 491 -24.05 -12.78 -6.57
C LEU A 491 -24.10 -11.56 -5.65
N ARG A 492 -23.64 -10.44 -6.15
CA ARG A 492 -23.77 -9.13 -5.52
C ARG A 492 -24.37 -8.14 -6.49
N TYR A 493 -25.31 -7.36 -5.99
CA TYR A 493 -25.77 -6.13 -6.63
C TYR A 493 -25.19 -4.92 -5.90
N SER A 494 -24.56 -4.01 -6.62
CA SER A 494 -23.97 -2.78 -6.06
C SER A 494 -24.49 -1.56 -6.79
N LYS A 495 -24.80 -0.51 -6.03
CA LYS A 495 -25.20 0.80 -6.55
C LYS A 495 -24.42 1.89 -5.84
N ASP A 496 -23.49 2.53 -6.57
CA ASP A 496 -22.55 3.50 -6.06
C ASP A 496 -22.72 4.86 -6.77
N SER A 497 -22.49 5.94 -6.04
CA SER A 497 -22.46 7.31 -6.56
C SER A 497 -21.27 8.04 -5.92
N LYS A 498 -20.38 8.55 -6.75
CA LYS A 498 -19.23 9.36 -6.34
C LYS A 498 -19.36 10.75 -6.96
N LYS A 499 -19.58 11.76 -6.14
CA LYS A 499 -19.69 13.17 -6.53
C LYS A 499 -18.41 13.89 -6.14
N ALA A 500 -17.84 14.64 -7.08
CA ALA A 500 -16.69 15.50 -6.86
C ALA A 500 -17.05 16.96 -7.16
N ARG A 501 -16.51 17.89 -6.36
CA ARG A 501 -16.73 19.32 -6.50
C ARG A 501 -15.41 20.06 -6.27
N ARG A 502 -14.96 20.83 -7.28
CA ARG A 502 -13.77 21.70 -7.16
C ARG A 502 -14.23 23.12 -6.91
N THR A 503 -13.67 23.76 -5.88
CA THR A 503 -14.01 25.14 -5.48
C THR A 503 -12.87 26.13 -5.69
N VAL A 504 -11.62 25.64 -5.76
CA VAL A 504 -10.44 26.46 -6.04
C VAL A 504 -9.61 25.79 -7.13
N LEU A 505 -9.16 26.56 -8.10
CA LEU A 505 -8.24 26.14 -9.15
C LEU A 505 -7.17 27.22 -9.35
N ASN A 506 -5.90 26.81 -9.33
CA ASN A 506 -4.75 27.69 -9.48
C ASN A 506 -4.79 28.92 -8.56
N GLY A 507 -5.09 28.68 -7.27
CA GLY A 507 -5.15 29.73 -6.24
C GLY A 507 -6.38 30.64 -6.33
N VAL A 508 -7.25 30.46 -7.32
CA VAL A 508 -8.46 31.29 -7.50
C VAL A 508 -9.71 30.55 -7.08
N THR A 509 -10.52 31.16 -6.24
CA THR A 509 -11.85 30.64 -5.90
C THR A 509 -12.76 30.75 -7.12
N LEU A 510 -13.33 29.63 -7.54
CA LEU A 510 -14.22 29.57 -8.70
C LEU A 510 -15.56 30.20 -8.37
N ALA A 511 -16.00 31.19 -9.19
CA ALA A 511 -17.32 31.80 -9.05
C ALA A 511 -18.45 30.75 -9.16
N THR A 512 -18.30 29.80 -10.08
CA THR A 512 -19.15 28.60 -10.17
C THR A 512 -18.27 27.37 -9.97
N PRO A 513 -18.47 26.60 -8.88
CA PRO A 513 -17.71 25.37 -8.65
C PRO A 513 -17.92 24.37 -9.79
N GLN A 514 -16.84 23.73 -10.20
CA GLN A 514 -16.91 22.58 -11.11
C GLN A 514 -17.43 21.36 -10.35
N SER A 515 -18.32 20.60 -10.95
CA SER A 515 -18.92 19.40 -10.36
C SER A 515 -18.93 18.26 -11.36
N ASN A 516 -18.70 17.05 -10.86
CA ASN A 516 -18.79 15.82 -11.65
C ASN A 516 -19.34 14.69 -10.81
N GLU A 517 -19.94 13.68 -11.46
CA GLU A 517 -20.50 12.50 -10.79
C GLU A 517 -20.18 11.25 -11.62
N ALA A 518 -19.64 10.24 -10.95
CA ALA A 518 -19.53 8.88 -11.46
C ALA A 518 -20.58 8.01 -10.77
N ARG A 519 -21.29 7.18 -11.52
CA ARG A 519 -22.31 6.24 -11.02
C ARG A 519 -22.00 4.83 -11.49
N THR A 520 -22.17 3.88 -10.59
CA THR A 520 -22.01 2.45 -10.84
C THR A 520 -23.28 1.73 -10.43
N ASP A 521 -23.82 0.90 -11.31
CA ASP A 521 -24.99 0.04 -11.08
C ASP A 521 -24.68 -1.29 -11.75
N ARG A 522 -24.55 -2.40 -10.97
CA ARG A 522 -24.00 -3.62 -11.52
C ARG A 522 -24.21 -4.87 -10.68
N PHE A 523 -24.04 -6.02 -11.35
CA PHE A 523 -23.97 -7.35 -10.74
C PHE A 523 -22.55 -7.93 -10.84
N ASP A 524 -22.08 -8.50 -9.75
CA ASP A 524 -20.79 -9.20 -9.66
C ASP A 524 -21.02 -10.67 -9.27
N PRO A 525 -20.99 -11.60 -10.24
CA PRO A 525 -21.14 -13.03 -9.98
C PRO A 525 -19.83 -13.70 -9.57
N ALA A 526 -19.93 -14.78 -8.80
CA ALA A 526 -18.85 -15.72 -8.52
C ALA A 526 -19.37 -17.15 -8.53
N PHE A 527 -18.60 -18.07 -9.13
CA PHE A 527 -18.88 -19.49 -9.14
C PHE A 527 -17.62 -20.26 -8.79
N MET A 528 -17.77 -21.27 -7.93
CA MET A 528 -16.66 -22.13 -7.51
C MET A 528 -17.14 -23.58 -7.48
N ALA A 529 -16.27 -24.48 -7.91
CA ALA A 529 -16.44 -25.92 -7.74
C ALA A 529 -15.19 -26.48 -7.07
N LYS A 530 -15.35 -27.15 -5.95
CA LYS A 530 -14.27 -27.84 -5.24
C LYS A 530 -14.55 -29.34 -5.28
N PHE A 531 -13.51 -30.10 -5.60
CA PHE A 531 -13.59 -31.56 -5.60
C PHE A 531 -12.49 -32.14 -4.71
N LYS A 532 -12.89 -32.94 -3.74
CA LYS A 532 -12.02 -33.65 -2.82
C LYS A 532 -11.50 -34.93 -3.47
N LEU A 533 -10.26 -34.88 -3.97
CA LEU A 533 -9.59 -36.05 -4.57
C LEU A 533 -9.22 -37.12 -3.52
N ALA A 534 -8.78 -36.65 -2.35
CA ALA A 534 -8.48 -37.45 -1.18
C ALA A 534 -8.74 -36.58 0.08
N ASP A 535 -8.63 -37.16 1.29
CA ASP A 535 -8.94 -36.43 2.54
C ASP A 535 -8.17 -35.11 2.71
N ASP A 536 -6.93 -35.10 2.31
CA ASP A 536 -6.06 -33.92 2.40
C ASP A 536 -5.68 -33.37 1.01
N VAL A 537 -6.45 -33.67 -0.08
CA VAL A 537 -6.17 -33.21 -1.45
C VAL A 537 -7.43 -32.70 -2.11
N ASN A 538 -7.47 -31.39 -2.34
CA ASN A 538 -8.57 -30.69 -2.99
C ASN A 538 -8.11 -30.04 -4.31
N ILE A 539 -8.90 -30.18 -5.36
CA ILE A 539 -8.81 -29.33 -6.56
C ILE A 539 -10.01 -28.42 -6.62
N TYR A 540 -9.84 -27.26 -7.23
CA TYR A 540 -10.96 -26.33 -7.42
C TYR A 540 -10.85 -25.56 -8.72
N ALA A 541 -12.00 -25.11 -9.22
CA ALA A 541 -12.12 -24.15 -10.30
C ALA A 541 -12.98 -22.98 -9.82
N ARG A 542 -12.60 -21.77 -10.20
CA ARG A 542 -13.28 -20.54 -9.78
C ARG A 542 -13.38 -19.57 -10.93
N TYR A 543 -14.57 -18.97 -11.09
CA TYR A 543 -14.79 -17.73 -11.82
C TYR A 543 -15.26 -16.67 -10.84
N ALA A 544 -14.73 -15.46 -10.94
CA ALA A 544 -15.22 -14.33 -10.16
C ALA A 544 -15.01 -13.02 -10.93
N ARG A 545 -15.95 -12.10 -10.72
CA ARG A 545 -15.88 -10.73 -11.20
C ARG A 545 -15.73 -9.77 -10.02
N GLY A 546 -14.93 -8.72 -10.22
CA GLY A 546 -14.84 -7.58 -9.33
C GLY A 546 -14.79 -6.29 -10.12
N PHE A 547 -14.91 -5.15 -9.43
CA PHE A 547 -14.87 -3.85 -10.05
C PHE A 547 -14.20 -2.81 -9.16
N ARG A 548 -13.75 -1.73 -9.79
CA ARG A 548 -13.35 -0.49 -9.15
C ARG A 548 -14.21 0.64 -9.69
N ASP A 549 -14.68 1.50 -8.77
CA ASP A 549 -15.54 2.63 -9.12
C ASP A 549 -14.86 3.64 -10.04
N GLY A 550 -15.68 4.33 -10.81
CA GLY A 550 -15.28 5.53 -11.51
C GLY A 550 -15.01 6.69 -10.54
N GLY A 551 -14.53 7.78 -11.06
CA GLY A 551 -14.21 8.97 -10.28
C GLY A 551 -14.12 10.22 -11.14
N ALA A 552 -13.52 11.29 -10.57
CA ALA A 552 -13.28 12.53 -11.27
C ALA A 552 -11.79 12.89 -11.25
N ASN A 553 -11.32 13.48 -12.34
CA ASN A 553 -9.97 13.98 -12.51
C ASN A 553 -9.75 15.27 -11.71
N VAL A 554 -9.68 15.13 -10.38
CA VAL A 554 -9.58 16.28 -9.47
C VAL A 554 -8.27 17.03 -9.58
N ARG A 555 -7.21 16.38 -10.10
CA ARG A 555 -5.91 17.01 -10.35
C ARG A 555 -5.78 17.59 -11.76
N SER A 556 -6.63 17.19 -12.69
CA SER A 556 -6.65 17.68 -14.05
C SER A 556 -7.22 19.09 -14.15
N VAL A 557 -6.81 19.84 -15.17
CA VAL A 557 -7.44 21.12 -15.52
C VAL A 557 -8.88 20.91 -15.99
N ILE A 558 -9.13 19.82 -16.72
CA ILE A 558 -10.42 19.54 -17.38
C ILE A 558 -11.50 19.12 -16.38
N PHE A 559 -11.14 18.51 -15.25
CA PHE A 559 -12.08 18.00 -14.24
C PHE A 559 -13.12 17.04 -14.81
N SER A 560 -12.70 16.13 -15.70
CA SER A 560 -13.57 15.13 -16.32
C SER A 560 -13.85 13.95 -15.38
N ALA A 561 -14.94 13.21 -15.61
CA ALA A 561 -15.17 11.91 -15.00
C ALA A 561 -14.49 10.80 -15.80
N TYR A 562 -14.07 9.75 -15.09
CA TYR A 562 -13.69 8.46 -15.69
C TYR A 562 -14.63 7.36 -15.19
N GLN A 563 -14.78 6.32 -16.02
CA GLN A 563 -15.77 5.27 -15.83
C GLN A 563 -15.24 4.15 -14.92
N PRO A 564 -16.13 3.32 -14.34
CA PRO A 564 -15.75 2.11 -13.64
C PRO A 564 -14.98 1.15 -14.55
N GLU A 565 -14.11 0.36 -13.95
CA GLU A 565 -13.45 -0.77 -14.60
C GLU A 565 -13.86 -2.10 -13.97
N THR A 566 -13.64 -3.21 -14.68
CA THR A 566 -14.00 -4.55 -14.24
C THR A 566 -12.89 -5.54 -14.49
N LEU A 567 -12.75 -6.50 -13.59
CA LEU A 567 -11.84 -7.63 -13.73
C LEU A 567 -12.61 -8.94 -13.64
N ASP A 568 -12.51 -9.75 -14.70
CA ASP A 568 -12.95 -11.15 -14.76
C ASP A 568 -11.75 -12.06 -14.52
N SER A 569 -11.86 -13.01 -13.59
CA SER A 569 -10.81 -13.96 -13.26
C SER A 569 -11.29 -15.39 -13.39
N TYR A 570 -10.49 -16.21 -14.05
CA TYR A 570 -10.62 -17.66 -14.13
C TYR A 570 -9.43 -18.26 -13.39
N GLU A 571 -9.69 -19.12 -12.42
CA GLU A 571 -8.67 -19.75 -11.59
C GLU A 571 -8.92 -21.25 -11.48
N PHE A 572 -7.85 -22.03 -11.57
CA PHE A 572 -7.82 -23.45 -11.26
C PHE A 572 -6.73 -23.71 -10.21
N GLY A 573 -7.03 -24.47 -9.16
CA GLY A 573 -6.08 -24.68 -8.08
C GLY A 573 -6.07 -26.08 -7.48
N LEU A 574 -4.95 -26.35 -6.81
CA LEU A 574 -4.71 -27.54 -6.00
C LEU A 574 -4.36 -27.09 -4.59
N LYS A 575 -4.98 -27.70 -3.60
CA LYS A 575 -4.60 -27.59 -2.18
C LYS A 575 -4.39 -28.97 -1.63
N SER A 576 -3.21 -29.24 -1.10
CA SER A 576 -2.84 -30.59 -0.69
C SER A 576 -1.92 -30.61 0.52
N GLN A 577 -2.12 -31.63 1.36
CA GLN A 577 -1.26 -31.95 2.51
C GLN A 577 -0.81 -33.40 2.40
N TRP A 578 0.46 -33.66 2.65
CA TRP A 578 1.10 -34.97 2.47
C TRP A 578 1.93 -35.33 3.71
N LEU A 579 2.28 -36.61 3.83
CA LEU A 579 3.16 -37.11 4.89
C LEU A 579 2.68 -36.75 6.30
N VAL A 580 1.40 -37.07 6.58
CA VAL A 580 0.74 -36.69 7.85
C VAL A 580 0.84 -35.15 8.08
N ARG A 581 0.49 -34.36 7.06
CA ARG A 581 0.49 -32.88 7.05
C ARG A 581 1.87 -32.24 7.25
N ARG A 582 2.97 -33.01 7.08
CA ARG A 582 4.33 -32.45 7.12
C ARG A 582 4.68 -31.64 5.88
N VAL A 583 4.01 -31.88 4.77
CA VAL A 583 4.19 -31.14 3.51
C VAL A 583 2.86 -30.60 3.09
N THR A 584 2.78 -29.27 2.93
CA THR A 584 1.62 -28.58 2.36
C THR A 584 2.03 -27.95 1.03
N LEU A 585 1.29 -28.28 -0.05
CA LEU A 585 1.51 -27.74 -1.38
C LEU A 585 0.21 -27.14 -1.90
N ASN A 586 0.21 -25.84 -2.17
CA ASN A 586 -0.89 -25.11 -2.79
C ASN A 586 -0.41 -24.52 -4.13
N ILE A 587 -1.18 -24.76 -5.19
CA ILE A 587 -0.90 -24.22 -6.53
C ILE A 587 -2.17 -23.55 -7.04
N ALA A 588 -2.02 -22.36 -7.65
CA ALA A 588 -3.11 -21.69 -8.36
C ALA A 588 -2.62 -21.21 -9.72
N ALA A 589 -3.32 -21.60 -10.78
CA ALA A 589 -3.14 -21.07 -12.14
C ALA A 589 -4.31 -20.14 -12.44
N PHE A 590 -4.06 -18.97 -12.98
CA PHE A 590 -5.10 -17.97 -13.20
C PHE A 590 -4.94 -17.23 -14.52
N ARG A 591 -6.07 -16.68 -14.98
CA ARG A 591 -6.15 -15.71 -16.07
C ARG A 591 -7.13 -14.61 -15.70
N ASN A 592 -6.62 -13.37 -15.65
CA ASN A 592 -7.40 -12.16 -15.40
C ASN A 592 -7.61 -11.39 -16.70
N ILE A 593 -8.78 -10.80 -16.86
CA ILE A 593 -9.14 -9.93 -17.99
C ILE A 593 -9.73 -8.64 -17.41
N VAL A 594 -8.99 -7.54 -17.53
CA VAL A 594 -9.46 -6.22 -17.12
C VAL A 594 -10.07 -5.53 -18.32
N ASN A 595 -11.28 -5.03 -18.14
CA ASN A 595 -11.99 -4.26 -19.15
C ASN A 595 -12.08 -2.81 -18.66
N ASN A 596 -11.98 -1.87 -19.58
CA ASN A 596 -12.13 -0.44 -19.31
C ASN A 596 -11.13 0.07 -18.23
N GLN A 597 -9.90 -0.44 -18.26
CA GLN A 597 -8.86 -0.17 -17.27
C GLN A 597 -8.64 1.32 -17.03
N GLN A 598 -8.66 1.74 -15.77
CA GLN A 598 -8.29 3.09 -15.38
C GLN A 598 -6.76 3.22 -15.36
N GLN A 599 -6.25 4.19 -16.09
CA GLN A 599 -4.83 4.50 -16.16
C GLN A 599 -4.61 5.98 -15.89
N SER A 600 -3.71 6.29 -14.96
CA SER A 600 -3.34 7.66 -14.64
C SER A 600 -2.06 8.05 -15.35
N LEU A 601 -2.05 9.22 -15.95
CA LEU A 601 -0.92 9.82 -16.65
C LEU A 601 -0.68 11.24 -16.17
N GLN A 602 0.57 11.62 -16.13
CA GLN A 602 0.95 13.02 -15.93
C GLN A 602 0.72 13.79 -17.23
N SER A 603 -0.27 14.69 -17.26
CA SER A 603 -0.78 15.27 -18.51
C SER A 603 0.01 16.47 -19.00
N ASN A 604 0.58 17.28 -18.14
CA ASN A 604 1.41 18.43 -18.51
C ASN A 604 2.41 18.84 -17.42
N PRO A 605 3.47 18.05 -17.20
CA PRO A 605 4.40 18.30 -16.11
C PRO A 605 5.22 19.59 -16.24
N SER A 606 5.30 20.20 -17.43
CA SER A 606 5.96 21.52 -17.60
C SER A 606 5.14 22.69 -17.07
N VAL A 607 3.82 22.54 -17.03
CA VAL A 607 2.91 23.57 -16.51
C VAL A 607 2.64 23.36 -15.03
N ASP A 608 2.40 22.12 -14.64
CA ASP A 608 2.13 21.72 -13.27
C ASP A 608 2.44 20.21 -13.11
N PRO A 609 3.50 19.85 -12.39
CA PRO A 609 3.91 18.47 -12.23
C PRO A 609 2.90 17.62 -11.45
N SER A 610 1.95 18.23 -10.75
CA SER A 610 0.87 17.52 -10.04
C SER A 610 -0.33 17.19 -10.92
N LEU A 611 -0.36 17.64 -12.19
CA LEU A 611 -1.45 17.34 -13.10
C LEU A 611 -1.40 15.87 -13.52
N THR A 612 -2.36 15.12 -13.03
CA THR A 612 -2.55 13.72 -13.39
C THR A 612 -3.96 13.54 -13.93
N ASP A 613 -4.07 12.99 -15.12
CA ASP A 613 -5.32 12.65 -15.78
C ASP A 613 -5.52 11.14 -15.73
N THR A 614 -6.66 10.72 -15.20
CA THR A 614 -7.11 9.34 -15.26
C THR A 614 -8.08 9.17 -16.41
N PHE A 615 -7.86 8.14 -17.22
CA PHE A 615 -8.71 7.79 -18.36
C PHE A 615 -8.93 6.28 -18.41
N ASN A 616 -9.95 5.84 -19.12
CA ASN A 616 -10.24 4.44 -19.32
C ASN A 616 -9.61 3.94 -20.62
N VAL A 617 -8.80 2.88 -20.52
CA VAL A 617 -8.16 2.24 -21.66
C VAL A 617 -9.16 1.32 -22.36
N GLN A 618 -9.50 1.57 -23.59
CA GLN A 618 -10.50 0.80 -24.35
C GLN A 618 -10.08 -0.66 -24.62
N SER A 619 -8.78 -0.95 -24.66
CA SER A 619 -8.32 -2.32 -24.94
C SER A 619 -8.31 -3.17 -23.65
N LYS A 620 -8.55 -4.49 -23.77
CA LYS A 620 -8.54 -5.42 -22.62
C LYS A 620 -7.13 -5.66 -22.09
N TYR A 621 -6.91 -5.54 -20.78
CA TYR A 621 -5.67 -5.95 -20.12
C TYR A 621 -5.76 -7.40 -19.65
N LYS A 622 -4.77 -8.19 -19.96
CA LYS A 622 -4.76 -9.62 -19.60
C LYS A 622 -3.51 -9.94 -18.79
N THR A 623 -3.70 -10.62 -17.66
CA THR A 623 -2.62 -11.25 -16.92
C THR A 623 -2.88 -12.74 -16.79
N THR A 624 -1.83 -13.54 -16.89
CA THR A 624 -1.90 -15.01 -16.73
C THR A 624 -0.72 -15.43 -15.87
N GLY A 625 -0.93 -16.31 -14.92
CA GLY A 625 0.15 -16.71 -14.02
C GLY A 625 -0.08 -18.00 -13.28
N ILE A 626 0.96 -18.41 -12.58
CA ILE A 626 0.97 -19.56 -11.67
C ILE A 626 1.57 -19.11 -10.35
N GLU A 627 0.91 -19.46 -9.26
CA GLU A 627 1.35 -19.22 -7.88
C GLU A 627 1.57 -20.56 -7.19
N VAL A 628 2.67 -20.69 -6.46
CA VAL A 628 3.02 -21.90 -5.70
C VAL A 628 3.38 -21.50 -4.27
N GLU A 629 2.78 -22.19 -3.32
CA GLU A 629 3.10 -22.12 -1.89
C GLU A 629 3.43 -23.54 -1.41
N LEU A 630 4.67 -23.76 -0.99
CA LEU A 630 5.14 -25.01 -0.42
C LEU A 630 5.63 -24.76 1.01
N SER A 631 5.14 -25.56 1.94
CA SER A 631 5.68 -25.64 3.30
C SER A 631 6.00 -27.10 3.62
N ALA A 632 7.18 -27.37 4.13
CA ALA A 632 7.64 -28.70 4.48
C ALA A 632 8.31 -28.71 5.86
N ARG A 633 8.01 -29.72 6.66
CA ARG A 633 8.64 -29.99 7.97
C ARG A 633 9.35 -31.36 7.93
N PRO A 634 10.57 -31.40 7.36
CA PRO A 634 11.34 -32.65 7.28
C PRO A 634 11.61 -33.28 8.65
N THR A 635 11.86 -32.44 9.65
CA THR A 635 11.98 -32.83 11.06
C THR A 635 11.13 -31.89 11.94
N PRO A 636 10.85 -32.25 13.21
CA PRO A 636 10.15 -31.36 14.13
C PRO A 636 10.86 -30.01 14.34
N GLN A 637 12.18 -29.96 14.14
CA GLN A 637 13.01 -28.79 14.37
C GLN A 637 13.18 -27.91 13.11
N LEU A 638 12.98 -28.47 11.90
CA LEU A 638 13.24 -27.77 10.63
C LEU A 638 11.94 -27.57 9.86
N SER A 639 11.64 -26.31 9.53
CA SER A 639 10.58 -25.92 8.63
C SER A 639 11.18 -25.21 7.41
N LEU A 640 10.75 -25.59 6.23
CA LEU A 640 11.12 -24.97 4.96
C LEU A 640 9.88 -24.40 4.29
N SER A 641 9.98 -23.19 3.73
CA SER A 641 8.90 -22.61 2.96
C SER A 641 9.39 -22.01 1.64
N VAL A 642 8.58 -22.19 0.60
CA VAL A 642 8.85 -21.64 -0.74
C VAL A 642 7.56 -20.97 -1.24
N ASN A 643 7.69 -19.72 -1.62
CA ASN A 643 6.65 -18.97 -2.33
C ASN A 643 7.18 -18.59 -3.71
N TYR A 644 6.37 -18.81 -4.74
CA TYR A 644 6.77 -18.48 -6.11
C TYR A 644 5.59 -18.02 -6.93
N THR A 645 5.83 -17.01 -7.77
CA THR A 645 4.87 -16.50 -8.75
C THR A 645 5.54 -16.37 -10.11
N TYR A 646 4.92 -16.96 -11.11
CA TYR A 646 5.14 -16.64 -12.51
C TYR A 646 3.98 -15.79 -13.00
N LEU A 647 4.28 -14.64 -13.63
CA LEU A 647 3.28 -13.70 -14.12
C LEU A 647 3.63 -13.28 -15.54
N HIS A 648 2.68 -13.44 -16.46
CA HIS A 648 2.75 -12.89 -17.80
C HIS A 648 1.66 -11.84 -17.97
N SER A 649 2.09 -10.60 -18.27
CA SER A 649 1.22 -9.44 -18.51
C SER A 649 1.44 -8.94 -19.93
N ASN A 650 0.35 -8.69 -20.65
CA ASN A 650 0.48 -8.15 -22.01
C ASN A 650 0.70 -6.64 -21.99
N LEU A 651 1.55 -6.21 -22.91
CA LEU A 651 1.81 -4.80 -23.19
C LEU A 651 0.65 -4.18 -23.97
N ARG A 652 0.47 -2.86 -23.84
CA ARG A 652 -0.59 -2.14 -24.52
C ARG A 652 -0.10 -0.90 -25.23
N PHE A 653 -0.85 -0.57 -26.28
CA PHE A 653 -0.62 0.59 -27.12
C PHE A 653 -1.94 1.32 -27.33
N VAL A 654 -2.01 2.58 -26.96
CA VAL A 654 -3.22 3.39 -27.04
C VAL A 654 -2.92 4.78 -27.56
N GLY A 655 -3.89 5.40 -28.22
CA GLY A 655 -3.92 6.83 -28.45
C GLY A 655 -4.80 7.50 -27.41
N ILE A 656 -4.47 8.74 -27.06
CA ILE A 656 -5.26 9.58 -26.16
C ILE A 656 -5.48 10.93 -26.81
N ASP A 657 -6.72 11.31 -27.05
CA ASP A 657 -7.09 12.62 -27.55
C ASP A 657 -6.85 13.66 -26.45
N LYS A 658 -5.96 14.62 -26.72
CA LYS A 658 -5.69 15.73 -25.81
C LYS A 658 -6.93 16.63 -25.72
N GLY A 659 -7.29 17.01 -24.50
CA GLY A 659 -8.46 17.87 -24.26
C GLY A 659 -9.75 17.12 -23.92
N THR A 660 -9.93 15.90 -24.37
CA THR A 660 -11.09 15.04 -23.98
C THR A 660 -10.70 13.91 -23.05
N ILE A 661 -9.41 13.53 -23.05
CA ILE A 661 -8.84 12.40 -22.30
C ILE A 661 -9.52 11.07 -22.66
N ASN A 662 -10.01 10.98 -23.89
CA ASN A 662 -10.55 9.73 -24.41
C ASN A 662 -9.44 8.89 -25.03
N SER A 663 -9.39 7.60 -24.71
CA SER A 663 -8.45 6.66 -25.32
C SER A 663 -9.11 5.98 -26.54
N PHE A 664 -8.29 5.61 -27.49
CA PHE A 664 -8.67 4.78 -28.63
C PHE A 664 -7.62 3.69 -28.89
N ALA A 665 -8.04 2.57 -29.49
CA ALA A 665 -7.14 1.52 -29.90
C ALA A 665 -6.40 1.90 -31.19
N LEU A 666 -5.11 1.60 -31.30
CA LEU A 666 -4.33 1.84 -32.49
C LEU A 666 -4.64 0.80 -33.58
N THR A 667 -4.66 1.28 -34.84
CA THR A 667 -4.85 0.45 -36.00
C THR A 667 -3.48 0.03 -36.58
N ASN A 668 -3.14 -1.26 -36.46
CA ASN A 668 -1.87 -1.82 -36.97
C ASN A 668 -0.61 -1.06 -36.53
N PRO A 669 -0.33 -0.94 -35.21
CA PRO A 669 0.88 -0.31 -34.74
C PRO A 669 2.12 -1.07 -35.16
N THR A 670 3.18 -0.37 -35.56
CA THR A 670 4.49 -0.94 -35.88
C THR A 670 5.53 -0.51 -34.84
N PHE A 671 6.73 -1.10 -34.90
CA PHE A 671 7.79 -0.81 -33.94
C PHE A 671 9.10 -0.56 -34.69
N ASN A 672 9.90 0.39 -34.19
CA ASN A 672 11.25 0.60 -34.70
C ASN A 672 12.22 -0.49 -34.16
N ALA A 673 13.46 -0.49 -34.61
CA ALA A 673 14.50 -1.43 -34.20
C ALA A 673 14.78 -1.40 -32.66
N GLN A 674 14.45 -0.31 -32.00
CA GLN A 674 14.58 -0.14 -30.54
C GLN A 674 13.29 -0.52 -29.77
N GLY A 675 12.28 -1.10 -30.45
CA GLY A 675 11.00 -1.50 -29.87
C GLY A 675 10.08 -0.33 -29.49
N ALA A 676 10.31 0.87 -30.06
CA ALA A 676 9.43 2.01 -29.88
C ALA A 676 8.24 1.92 -30.81
N LEU A 677 7.06 2.23 -30.26
CA LEU A 677 5.80 2.30 -31.02
C LEU A 677 5.89 3.36 -32.13
N ILE A 678 5.48 2.98 -33.34
CA ILE A 678 5.26 3.87 -34.47
C ILE A 678 3.76 3.80 -34.80
N PRO A 679 2.97 4.88 -34.56
CA PRO A 679 1.57 4.91 -34.93
C PRO A 679 1.40 4.86 -36.45
N SER A 680 0.31 4.30 -36.93
CA SER A 680 0.03 4.28 -38.36
C SER A 680 -0.29 5.67 -38.87
N ALA A 681 -0.05 5.91 -40.15
CA ALA A 681 -0.42 7.17 -40.81
C ALA A 681 -1.95 7.43 -40.70
N ALA A 682 -2.75 6.40 -40.68
CA ALA A 682 -4.20 6.48 -40.50
C ALA A 682 -4.56 6.94 -39.08
N ASP A 683 -3.90 6.42 -38.05
CA ASP A 683 -4.11 6.85 -36.65
C ASP A 683 -3.72 8.32 -36.45
N ILE A 684 -2.60 8.75 -37.06
CA ILE A 684 -2.13 10.14 -37.00
C ILE A 684 -3.12 11.07 -37.72
N ALA A 685 -3.62 10.68 -38.87
CA ALA A 685 -4.56 11.49 -39.67
C ALA A 685 -5.95 11.59 -39.00
N ALA A 686 -6.41 10.48 -38.39
CA ALA A 686 -7.70 10.46 -37.69
C ALA A 686 -7.66 11.24 -36.37
N HIS A 687 -6.48 11.30 -35.70
CA HIS A 687 -6.30 11.91 -34.39
C HIS A 687 -5.09 12.86 -34.37
N PRO A 688 -5.12 13.99 -35.06
CA PRO A 688 -3.96 14.87 -35.24
C PRO A 688 -3.45 15.49 -33.91
N ASN A 689 -4.29 15.59 -32.92
CA ASN A 689 -3.96 16.10 -31.58
C ASN A 689 -3.75 15.02 -30.54
N ALA A 690 -3.67 13.74 -30.93
CA ALA A 690 -3.50 12.65 -29.99
C ALA A 690 -2.06 12.50 -29.50
N SER A 691 -1.93 11.92 -28.32
CA SER A 691 -0.69 11.34 -27.83
C SER A 691 -0.76 9.83 -27.94
N PHE A 692 0.26 9.20 -28.49
CA PHE A 692 0.34 7.75 -28.67
C PHE A 692 1.23 7.17 -27.58
N ILE A 693 0.75 6.15 -26.87
CA ILE A 693 1.36 5.69 -25.64
C ILE A 693 1.53 4.17 -25.62
N GLN A 694 2.69 3.75 -25.19
CA GLN A 694 2.98 2.37 -24.84
C GLN A 694 2.90 2.20 -23.31
N LEU A 695 1.95 1.39 -22.84
CA LEU A 695 1.72 1.14 -21.42
C LEU A 695 2.39 -0.16 -20.98
N TYR A 696 3.12 -0.12 -19.88
CA TYR A 696 3.71 -1.28 -19.23
C TYR A 696 2.94 -1.62 -17.94
N PRO A 697 2.88 -2.90 -17.54
CA PRO A 697 2.27 -3.28 -16.28
C PRO A 697 3.15 -2.86 -15.10
N LEU A 698 2.59 -2.05 -14.19
CA LEU A 698 3.27 -1.62 -12.97
C LEU A 698 3.35 -2.74 -11.94
N GLY A 699 4.46 -2.80 -11.17
CA GLY A 699 4.62 -3.72 -10.06
C GLY A 699 4.36 -5.18 -10.42
N SER A 700 4.71 -5.58 -11.65
CA SER A 700 4.35 -6.89 -12.22
C SER A 700 5.60 -7.64 -12.68
N PRO A 701 6.45 -8.10 -11.75
CA PRO A 701 7.63 -8.88 -12.12
C PRO A 701 7.20 -10.22 -12.74
N LYS A 702 7.92 -10.64 -13.79
CA LYS A 702 7.65 -11.93 -14.44
C LYS A 702 7.87 -13.10 -13.50
N HIS A 703 8.85 -13.01 -12.63
CA HIS A 703 9.19 -14.00 -11.61
C HIS A 703 9.38 -13.30 -10.27
N SER A 704 8.76 -13.80 -9.22
CA SER A 704 8.99 -13.35 -7.84
C SER A 704 8.81 -14.52 -6.88
N GLY A 705 9.47 -14.46 -5.72
CA GLY A 705 9.32 -15.49 -4.71
C GLY A 705 10.25 -15.33 -3.53
N SER A 706 10.08 -16.25 -2.58
CA SER A 706 10.95 -16.38 -1.41
C SER A 706 11.20 -17.85 -1.08
N ILE A 707 12.35 -18.10 -0.49
CA ILE A 707 12.71 -19.36 0.15
C ILE A 707 13.11 -19.04 1.58
N ALA A 708 12.49 -19.71 2.54
CA ALA A 708 12.85 -19.53 3.94
C ALA A 708 13.07 -20.88 4.64
N ALA A 709 13.95 -20.85 5.64
CA ALA A 709 14.24 -21.96 6.53
C ALA A 709 14.17 -21.49 7.98
N ASP A 710 13.41 -22.21 8.78
CA ASP A 710 13.29 -22.02 10.22
C ASP A 710 13.84 -23.28 10.93
N TYR A 711 14.82 -23.10 11.78
CA TYR A 711 15.40 -24.19 12.56
C TYR A 711 15.42 -23.83 14.04
N TRP A 712 15.11 -24.79 14.88
CA TRP A 712 15.27 -24.63 16.33
C TRP A 712 15.92 -25.84 17.00
N THR A 713 16.62 -25.59 18.11
CA THR A 713 17.22 -26.65 18.93
C THR A 713 17.17 -26.24 20.39
N PRO A 714 16.98 -27.19 21.33
CA PRO A 714 17.12 -26.91 22.74
C PRO A 714 18.60 -26.71 23.11
N ILE A 715 18.89 -25.77 23.99
CA ILE A 715 20.18 -25.53 24.60
C ILE A 715 19.96 -25.44 26.11
N GLY A 716 20.11 -26.56 26.82
CA GLY A 716 19.69 -26.66 28.22
C GLY A 716 18.19 -26.40 28.35
N ASP A 717 17.82 -25.46 29.21
CA ASP A 717 16.44 -25.04 29.43
C ASP A 717 15.93 -24.00 28.40
N TYR A 718 16.80 -23.55 27.51
CA TYR A 718 16.51 -22.51 26.51
C TYR A 718 16.22 -23.12 25.16
N ARG A 719 15.57 -22.33 24.30
CA ARG A 719 15.33 -22.67 22.91
C ARG A 719 16.11 -21.70 22.01
N LEU A 720 17.06 -22.17 21.25
CA LEU A 720 17.70 -21.41 20.19
C LEU A 720 16.94 -21.63 18.89
N SER A 721 16.54 -20.53 18.25
CA SER A 721 15.86 -20.56 16.94
C SER A 721 16.62 -19.71 15.93
N ALA A 722 16.66 -20.13 14.67
CA ALA A 722 17.26 -19.40 13.56
C ALA A 722 16.27 -19.37 12.39
N HIS A 723 16.10 -18.20 11.81
CA HIS A 723 15.35 -17.96 10.58
C HIS A 723 16.29 -17.37 9.52
N LEU A 724 16.20 -17.87 8.30
CA LEU A 724 16.88 -17.31 7.13
C LEU A 724 15.90 -17.28 5.98
N GLU A 725 15.77 -16.12 5.32
CA GLU A 725 14.87 -15.92 4.19
C GLU A 725 15.60 -15.24 3.04
N TRP A 726 15.51 -15.80 1.85
CA TRP A 726 15.91 -15.19 0.60
C TRP A 726 14.66 -14.78 -0.17
N VAL A 727 14.58 -13.49 -0.54
CA VAL A 727 13.45 -12.91 -1.27
C VAL A 727 13.96 -12.33 -2.57
N ARG A 728 13.34 -12.71 -3.67
CA ARG A 728 13.68 -12.20 -5.01
C ARG A 728 12.46 -11.73 -5.77
N SER A 729 12.60 -10.58 -6.44
CA SER A 729 11.72 -10.10 -7.50
C SER A 729 12.54 -9.90 -8.77
N GLY A 730 12.05 -10.42 -9.88
CA GLY A 730 12.60 -10.07 -11.19
C GLY A 730 12.30 -8.63 -11.55
N ASP A 731 12.72 -8.25 -12.75
CA ASP A 731 12.53 -6.90 -13.27
C ASP A 731 11.05 -6.50 -13.28
N MET A 732 10.75 -5.34 -12.71
CA MET A 732 9.42 -4.77 -12.69
C MET A 732 9.47 -3.26 -12.95
N TRP A 733 8.45 -2.75 -13.60
CA TRP A 733 8.27 -1.32 -13.77
C TRP A 733 7.69 -0.73 -12.49
N VAL A 734 8.35 0.29 -11.95
CA VAL A 734 7.97 0.94 -10.66
C VAL A 734 7.44 2.36 -10.85
N ALA A 735 7.44 2.87 -12.07
CA ALA A 735 6.78 4.12 -12.46
C ALA A 735 5.63 3.84 -13.42
N SER A 736 4.75 4.83 -13.61
CA SER A 736 3.81 4.78 -14.74
C SER A 736 4.63 4.79 -16.03
N PRO A 737 4.85 3.66 -16.67
CA PRO A 737 5.78 3.55 -17.77
C PRO A 737 5.05 3.94 -19.05
N VAL A 738 4.95 5.24 -19.23
CA VAL A 738 4.40 5.80 -20.43
C VAL A 738 5.55 6.13 -21.36
N ARG A 739 5.69 5.35 -22.40
CA ARG A 739 6.48 5.74 -23.53
C ARG A 739 5.62 6.60 -24.44
N LEU A 740 5.70 7.91 -24.30
CA LEU A 740 5.10 8.83 -25.24
C LEU A 740 5.84 8.74 -26.57
N VAL A 741 5.12 8.33 -27.59
CA VAL A 741 5.53 8.58 -28.97
C VAL A 741 4.75 9.81 -29.41
N THR A 742 5.36 10.97 -29.34
CA THR A 742 4.73 12.21 -29.81
C THR A 742 4.60 12.18 -31.32
N ASN A 743 3.40 12.52 -31.79
CA ASN A 743 3.22 12.95 -33.16
C ASN A 743 3.96 14.29 -33.33
N THR A 744 5.13 14.29 -33.94
CA THR A 744 5.73 15.49 -34.48
C THR A 744 5.24 15.60 -35.92
N THR A 745 4.92 16.81 -36.39
CA THR A 745 4.47 17.15 -37.75
C THR A 745 5.36 16.53 -38.84
N ASN A 746 6.49 15.95 -38.50
CA ASN A 746 7.47 15.40 -39.44
C ASN A 746 7.73 13.89 -39.26
N GLY A 747 6.92 13.14 -38.50
CA GLY A 747 7.04 11.68 -38.39
C GLY A 747 8.30 11.15 -37.67
N VAL A 748 9.09 12.01 -37.05
CA VAL A 748 10.29 11.60 -36.28
C VAL A 748 9.87 11.18 -34.90
N ALA A 749 9.96 9.88 -34.60
CA ALA A 749 9.86 9.36 -33.25
C ALA A 749 11.01 9.95 -32.42
N LEU A 750 10.68 10.81 -31.46
CA LEU A 750 11.68 11.26 -30.49
C LEU A 750 12.17 10.06 -29.67
N PRO A 751 13.48 9.96 -29.39
CA PRO A 751 13.98 8.95 -28.47
C PRO A 751 13.23 9.08 -27.15
N ASN A 752 12.86 7.94 -26.56
CA ASN A 752 12.09 7.89 -25.31
C ASN A 752 12.86 8.58 -24.18
N PRO A 753 12.42 9.73 -23.73
CA PRO A 753 13.10 10.45 -22.68
C PRO A 753 12.86 9.90 -21.29
N TYR A 754 11.92 8.98 -21.08
CA TYR A 754 11.50 8.46 -19.76
C TYR A 754 11.90 7.01 -19.55
N TYR A 755 13.08 6.62 -19.94
CA TYR A 755 13.55 5.28 -19.67
C TYR A 755 14.00 5.16 -18.20
N VAL A 756 13.05 4.87 -17.30
CA VAL A 756 13.40 4.28 -16.01
C VAL A 756 13.56 2.79 -16.25
N SER A 757 14.77 2.28 -16.09
CA SER A 757 14.99 0.83 -16.19
C SER A 757 14.11 0.11 -15.18
N PRO A 758 13.58 -1.08 -15.54
CA PRO A 758 12.90 -1.90 -14.56
C PRO A 758 13.86 -2.23 -13.41
N VAL A 759 13.33 -2.30 -12.20
CA VAL A 759 14.10 -2.64 -10.99
C VAL A 759 13.85 -4.07 -10.58
N SER A 760 14.87 -4.74 -10.10
CA SER A 760 14.78 -6.06 -9.48
C SER A 760 15.14 -5.97 -8.01
N SER A 761 14.68 -6.91 -7.21
CA SER A 761 15.01 -7.01 -5.78
C SER A 761 15.63 -8.37 -5.47
N ASN A 762 16.65 -8.37 -4.62
CA ASN A 762 17.36 -9.57 -4.20
C ASN A 762 17.85 -9.43 -2.75
N ARG A 763 17.07 -9.85 -1.79
CA ARG A 763 17.31 -9.60 -0.37
C ARG A 763 17.45 -10.89 0.42
N VAL A 764 18.37 -10.91 1.37
CA VAL A 764 18.49 -11.94 2.38
C VAL A 764 18.21 -11.32 3.74
N ASN A 765 17.31 -11.95 4.50
CA ASN A 765 16.96 -11.55 5.86
C ASN A 765 17.24 -12.70 6.80
N GLY A 766 17.57 -12.41 8.05
CA GLY A 766 17.82 -13.44 9.05
C GLY A 766 17.49 -12.96 10.46
N ARG A 767 17.19 -13.94 11.33
CA ARG A 767 16.90 -13.71 12.75
C ARG A 767 17.40 -14.92 13.57
N ILE A 768 18.06 -14.65 14.68
CA ILE A 768 18.45 -15.66 15.68
C ILE A 768 17.79 -15.26 17.00
N THR A 769 17.11 -16.19 17.65
CA THR A 769 16.35 -15.94 18.87
C THR A 769 16.70 -16.96 19.94
N LEU A 770 17.06 -16.51 21.13
CA LEU A 770 17.15 -17.31 22.33
C LEU A 770 15.85 -17.11 23.14
N GLY A 771 15.05 -18.12 23.23
CA GLY A 771 13.75 -18.13 23.89
C GLY A 771 13.69 -18.99 25.12
N ASP A 772 12.49 -19.07 25.71
CA ASP A 772 12.17 -19.81 26.93
C ASP A 772 12.97 -19.37 28.17
N ILE A 773 13.46 -18.10 28.20
CA ILE A 773 14.15 -17.51 29.34
C ILE A 773 13.12 -17.28 30.46
N LYS A 774 13.29 -17.94 31.60
CA LYS A 774 12.34 -17.82 32.72
C LYS A 774 12.79 -16.72 33.69
N PHE A 775 11.91 -15.71 33.89
CA PHE A 775 12.16 -14.59 34.79
C PHE A 775 11.44 -14.74 36.17
N GLY A 776 10.79 -15.91 36.42
CA GLY A 776 9.94 -16.10 37.60
C GLY A 776 8.52 -15.56 37.42
N GLY A 777 7.58 -15.92 38.33
CA GLY A 777 6.20 -15.43 38.28
C GLY A 777 5.40 -15.75 37.00
N GLY A 778 5.81 -16.75 36.23
CA GLY A 778 5.18 -17.10 34.96
C GLY A 778 5.67 -16.29 33.75
N VAL A 779 6.55 -15.30 33.95
CA VAL A 779 7.11 -14.48 32.88
C VAL A 779 8.16 -15.23 32.08
N LYS A 780 8.00 -15.29 30.76
CA LYS A 780 8.99 -15.83 29.82
C LYS A 780 9.58 -14.72 28.98
N GLY A 781 10.85 -14.83 28.62
CA GLY A 781 11.55 -13.89 27.77
C GLY A 781 12.15 -14.52 26.54
N GLU A 782 12.34 -13.69 25.53
CA GLU A 782 13.07 -13.99 24.30
C GLU A 782 14.02 -12.83 23.99
N ILE A 783 15.25 -13.15 23.61
CA ILE A 783 16.22 -12.18 23.08
C ILE A 783 16.51 -12.55 21.64
N ALA A 784 16.42 -11.60 20.74
CA ALA A 784 16.68 -11.85 19.33
C ALA A 784 17.65 -10.85 18.74
N PHE A 785 18.41 -11.31 17.73
CA PHE A 785 19.21 -10.50 16.83
C PHE A 785 18.72 -10.73 15.41
N TRP A 786 18.58 -9.66 14.65
CA TRP A 786 18.04 -9.72 13.30
C TRP A 786 18.81 -8.83 12.32
N GLY A 787 18.76 -9.20 11.05
CA GLY A 787 19.25 -8.40 9.93
C GLY A 787 18.29 -8.48 8.76
N LYS A 788 17.95 -7.33 8.19
CA LYS A 788 17.18 -7.20 6.96
C LYS A 788 18.13 -6.69 5.85
N ASN A 789 17.96 -7.19 4.62
CA ASN A 789 18.82 -6.85 3.48
C ASN A 789 20.32 -7.00 3.81
N ILE A 790 20.71 -8.16 4.36
CA ILE A 790 22.05 -8.41 4.94
C ILE A 790 23.18 -8.06 3.95
N PHE A 791 22.98 -8.32 2.66
CA PHE A 791 23.96 -8.03 1.62
C PHE A 791 23.90 -6.60 1.07
N ASN A 792 23.03 -5.74 1.65
CA ASN A 792 22.89 -4.33 1.30
C ASN A 792 22.57 -4.09 -0.19
N HIS A 793 21.69 -4.93 -0.76
CA HIS A 793 21.26 -4.77 -2.14
C HIS A 793 20.46 -3.48 -2.32
N VAL A 794 20.70 -2.75 -3.42
CA VAL A 794 19.99 -1.50 -3.72
C VAL A 794 18.73 -1.82 -4.51
N ASP A 795 17.58 -1.53 -3.93
CA ASP A 795 16.28 -1.74 -4.56
C ASP A 795 15.57 -0.40 -4.78
N GLY A 796 14.91 -0.26 -5.92
CA GLY A 796 13.99 0.84 -6.18
C GLY A 796 12.56 0.45 -5.82
N SER A 797 11.81 1.39 -5.24
CA SER A 797 10.40 1.16 -4.87
C SER A 797 9.41 1.89 -5.77
N HIS A 798 9.79 3.04 -6.25
CA HIS A 798 8.96 3.88 -7.10
C HIS A 798 9.88 4.75 -7.96
N ALA A 799 9.46 5.04 -9.18
CA ALA A 799 10.19 5.97 -10.02
C ALA A 799 9.27 7.09 -10.48
N PHE A 800 9.81 8.28 -10.56
CA PHE A 800 9.12 9.46 -11.01
C PHE A 800 9.90 10.08 -12.18
N GLY A 801 9.22 10.30 -13.29
CA GLY A 801 9.80 11.04 -14.42
C GLY A 801 9.29 12.48 -14.36
N SER A 802 10.16 13.44 -14.11
CA SER A 802 9.84 14.84 -14.28
C SER A 802 10.54 15.34 -15.53
N GLY A 803 9.80 15.76 -16.51
CA GLY A 803 10.36 16.31 -17.73
C GLY A 803 9.49 15.97 -18.94
N ASN A 804 9.31 16.91 -19.78
CA ASN A 804 8.37 16.81 -20.89
C ASN A 804 8.98 16.26 -22.13
N ALA A 805 8.42 15.19 -22.61
CA ALA A 805 8.40 14.92 -24.03
C ALA A 805 7.58 15.98 -24.81
N LEU A 806 6.87 16.87 -24.12
CA LEU A 806 5.94 17.84 -24.73
C LEU A 806 6.48 19.27 -24.82
N THR A 807 7.64 19.56 -24.22
CA THR A 807 8.32 20.85 -24.42
C THR A 807 9.48 20.66 -25.38
N PRO A 808 9.42 21.28 -26.56
CA PRO A 808 10.49 21.17 -27.58
C PRO A 808 11.87 21.64 -27.11
N ASN A 809 11.95 22.32 -25.97
CA ASN A 809 13.15 22.99 -25.48
C ASN A 809 13.82 22.32 -24.27
N MET A 810 13.32 21.16 -23.79
CA MET A 810 14.05 20.36 -22.77
C MET A 810 14.81 19.24 -23.46
N PRO A 811 16.13 19.33 -23.54
CA PRO A 811 16.95 18.40 -24.35
C PRO A 811 17.03 16.99 -23.75
N GLN A 812 16.75 16.78 -22.48
CA GLN A 812 16.68 15.45 -21.86
C GLN A 812 15.77 15.43 -20.63
N PRO A 813 15.01 14.36 -20.41
CA PRO A 813 14.15 14.19 -19.23
C PRO A 813 14.97 13.83 -18.01
N MET A 814 14.52 14.31 -16.86
CA MET A 814 14.99 13.85 -15.58
C MET A 814 14.09 12.70 -15.10
N SER A 815 14.70 11.60 -14.69
CA SER A 815 14.01 10.53 -14.00
C SER A 815 14.66 10.27 -12.66
N SER A 816 13.83 10.06 -11.64
CA SER A 816 14.28 9.72 -10.30
C SER A 816 13.65 8.42 -9.84
N ILE A 817 14.36 7.70 -8.98
CA ILE A 817 13.91 6.48 -8.35
C ILE A 817 13.99 6.62 -6.84
N TYR A 818 12.93 6.24 -6.13
CA TYR A 818 12.96 6.13 -4.68
C TYR A 818 13.61 4.83 -4.28
N LEU A 819 14.62 4.90 -3.42
CA LEU A 819 15.31 3.73 -2.91
C LEU A 819 14.57 3.17 -1.70
N GLN A 820 14.55 1.84 -1.59
CA GLN A 820 14.06 1.16 -0.40
C GLN A 820 15.14 1.16 0.68
N SER A 821 14.77 0.78 1.91
CA SER A 821 15.68 0.75 3.06
C SER A 821 16.96 -0.04 2.77
N PRO A 822 18.14 0.44 3.19
CA PRO A 822 19.41 -0.27 3.10
C PRO A 822 19.43 -1.47 4.05
N ARG A 823 20.61 -2.05 4.26
CA ARG A 823 20.83 -3.06 5.28
C ARG A 823 20.52 -2.47 6.68
N THR A 824 19.59 -3.13 7.38
CA THR A 824 19.28 -2.83 8.77
C THR A 824 19.56 -4.05 9.64
N PHE A 825 20.00 -3.83 10.87
CA PHE A 825 20.21 -4.87 11.87
C PHE A 825 19.95 -4.32 13.27
N GLY A 826 19.60 -5.20 14.17
CA GLY A 826 19.29 -4.84 15.55
C GLY A 826 19.04 -6.04 16.43
N GLY A 827 18.67 -5.73 17.66
CA GLY A 827 18.26 -6.72 18.65
C GLY A 827 16.96 -6.30 19.34
N ASP A 828 16.21 -7.27 19.82
CA ASP A 828 15.00 -7.05 20.57
C ASP A 828 14.85 -8.02 21.74
N LEU A 829 14.21 -7.54 22.79
CA LEU A 829 13.76 -8.31 23.95
C LEU A 829 12.23 -8.37 23.91
N ARG A 830 11.69 -9.56 24.17
CA ARG A 830 10.25 -9.77 24.37
C ARG A 830 10.01 -10.48 25.70
N LEU A 831 9.01 -9.99 26.41
CA LEU A 831 8.50 -10.60 27.64
C LEU A 831 7.04 -11.01 27.41
N THR A 832 6.67 -12.20 27.86
CA THR A 832 5.30 -12.72 27.86
C THR A 832 4.92 -13.17 29.27
N PHE A 833 3.72 -12.84 29.68
CA PHE A 833 3.22 -13.17 31.03
C PHE A 833 1.73 -13.53 31.00
#